data_da731d6b34c5bbb3a673a92704e15579
#
_entry.id   da731d6b34c5bbb3a673a92704e15579
#
_cell.length_a   1.000
_cell.length_b   1.000
_cell.length_c   1.000
_cell.angle_alpha   90.00
_cell.angle_beta   90.00
_cell.angle_gamma   90.00
#
_symmetry.space_group_name_H-M   'P 1'
#
loop_
_entity.id
_entity.type
_entity.pdbx_description
1 polymer ?
#
loop_
_entity_poly.entity_id
_entity_poly.type
_entity_poly.pdbx_seq_one_letter_code
_entity_poly.pdbx_strand_id
1 'polypeptide(L)'
;MKKIFTLLTTAAMLCNMFAVTSFAEESDKPTSNTAITAAKTAQWRATESDSATYDLRIHGWSGWETAAYMGFELPENFNAENVGKAELVLDTTSVANSGTAYLYEADYSAFENGMQYTVAPTYTEKEIMSFTSPSNTGEFKIDVTDYIKSIKYKENVAFRIDVKSQNNNTNWNIGSCTNSGNAPKIVIGDDDNAIKNASFSDGDANWTITNSENMTVSDGKLNASGTDYEAQISQTVGNMENGTYTLNAYLTNDTTDGICYLYAKTNGHTMASTSIPISDNESKVTVPGIIVEDGKCDIGLYIKGSQTLTLDKLSFTKSEESRIPFLKGGEISKLTYVEDRGGKFYDENGQEGDALQIMAENGFNFARIRVLNNPGKGHGNEYYLPEGYQDPDDCLAMARRAKDKGMQIEFTFAYSDTWSDGENQLIPYDWRPYIEENNLTGDELATYLEGKIYEFTKDMMLKLIEQGTCPEYVSIGNEMQYGLLYNNHKNNNGFYNKSDYLTRFVNAGARAVRETSPESKIVLHSDHGGELLSRRKTFINALANIDFDVIGVSYYPYYTKSISIDDVVNEFNTLVNRYDKDVIIMETGYNWNETKPDGWDGQLQDSGYYQNIYGETQSGQRAFLTELYAKLKQVLGGRCIGDLYWDPVMVYDGGTGKIGWAIDEATDTTQGNVVPNSTIFDFDGKAVDGQKAMKYNTNASDKINITGTVSNDKGIVKNTEITFTVNGEKYNVSTDKFGKYIVSVPYPKENKFNISAKGCTEKYTPDAPYYGVFVENINFETYADGTEPDSKNHISKVDGTIENSMLKYDVEYRTDIANAKFYVVVYDDRGNVVAISDKNRDNINIKGESKSYTIKAMLWNRNLKPLCNRESKTVER
;
A
#
# COMPACT_ATOMS: atom_id res chain seq x y z
N MET A 1 24.39 -23.33 -45.38
CA MET A 1 23.60 -22.13 -45.65
C MET A 1 22.05 -22.36 -45.66
N LYS A 2 21.52 -23.51 -46.13
CA LYS A 2 20.08 -23.77 -46.07
C LYS A 2 19.45 -24.03 -44.68
N LYS A 3 20.24 -24.43 -43.68
CA LYS A 3 19.75 -24.66 -42.29
C LYS A 3 19.72 -23.40 -41.41
N ILE A 4 20.40 -22.33 -41.79
CA ILE A 4 20.41 -21.06 -41.05
C ILE A 4 19.24 -20.18 -41.48
N PHE A 5 18.74 -20.33 -42.71
CA PHE A 5 17.59 -19.55 -43.20
C PHE A 5 16.26 -20.05 -42.61
N THR A 6 16.14 -21.33 -42.27
CA THR A 6 14.92 -21.89 -41.66
C THR A 6 14.77 -21.53 -40.16
N LEU A 7 15.89 -21.28 -39.47
CA LEU A 7 15.86 -20.89 -38.07
C LEU A 7 15.49 -19.38 -37.88
N LEU A 8 15.90 -18.55 -38.82
CA LEU A 8 15.59 -17.12 -38.83
C LEU A 8 14.15 -16.82 -39.23
N THR A 9 13.52 -17.63 -40.07
CA THR A 9 12.10 -17.50 -40.41
C THR A 9 11.19 -18.01 -39.32
N THR A 10 11.61 -19.00 -38.53
CA THR A 10 10.83 -19.51 -37.37
C THR A 10 10.92 -18.56 -36.19
N ALA A 11 12.06 -17.90 -35.97
CA ALA A 11 12.19 -16.86 -34.95
C ALA A 11 11.43 -15.59 -35.31
N ALA A 12 11.34 -15.19 -36.58
CA ALA A 12 10.56 -14.07 -37.04
C ALA A 12 9.04 -14.33 -36.98
N MET A 13 8.59 -15.59 -37.14
CA MET A 13 7.19 -15.97 -36.95
C MET A 13 6.80 -16.10 -35.47
N LEU A 14 7.72 -16.48 -34.59
CA LEU A 14 7.47 -16.49 -33.15
C LEU A 14 7.48 -15.08 -32.52
N CYS A 15 8.29 -14.16 -33.02
CA CYS A 15 8.25 -12.75 -32.60
C CYS A 15 7.00 -12.01 -33.11
N ASN A 16 6.39 -12.42 -34.21
CA ASN A 16 5.13 -11.83 -34.69
C ASN A 16 3.87 -12.46 -34.07
N MET A 17 3.98 -13.52 -33.28
CA MET A 17 2.87 -14.07 -32.52
C MET A 17 2.76 -13.50 -31.09
N PHE A 18 3.74 -12.69 -30.64
CA PHE A 18 3.67 -11.98 -29.36
C PHE A 18 3.53 -10.44 -29.49
N ALA A 19 3.26 -9.94 -30.69
CA ALA A 19 3.05 -8.51 -30.94
C ALA A 19 1.65 -8.21 -31.49
N VAL A 20 0.65 -8.99 -31.09
CA VAL A 20 -0.77 -8.61 -31.16
C VAL A 20 -1.44 -9.07 -29.87
N THR A 21 -1.03 -8.52 -28.74
CA THR A 21 -2.02 -8.11 -27.77
C THR A 21 -2.49 -6.75 -28.29
N SER A 22 -3.44 -6.76 -29.21
CA SER A 22 -4.40 -5.67 -29.27
C SER A 22 -4.78 -5.37 -27.82
N PHE A 23 -4.62 -4.12 -27.40
CA PHE A 23 -5.51 -3.58 -26.41
C PHE A 23 -6.90 -3.95 -26.90
N ALA A 24 -7.55 -4.93 -26.30
CA ALA A 24 -8.96 -5.01 -26.33
C ALA A 24 -9.39 -3.64 -25.81
N GLU A 25 -10.05 -2.85 -26.64
CA GLU A 25 -10.93 -1.80 -26.17
C GLU A 25 -11.66 -2.42 -24.98
N GLU A 26 -11.58 -1.81 -23.81
CA GLU A 26 -12.44 -2.14 -22.68
C GLU A 26 -13.86 -1.96 -23.24
N SER A 27 -14.46 -3.08 -23.67
CA SER A 27 -15.83 -3.10 -24.07
C SER A 27 -16.64 -2.69 -22.86
N ASP A 28 -17.41 -1.66 -23.02
CA ASP A 28 -18.33 -1.03 -22.07
C ASP A 28 -18.70 -1.96 -20.91
N LYS A 29 -18.17 -1.66 -19.70
CA LYS A 29 -18.79 -2.16 -18.49
C LYS A 29 -20.26 -1.76 -18.55
N PRO A 30 -21.21 -2.67 -18.28
CA PRO A 30 -22.58 -2.26 -18.18
C PRO A 30 -22.66 -1.17 -17.12
N THR A 31 -23.01 0.04 -17.54
CA THR A 31 -23.25 1.18 -16.66
C THR A 31 -24.33 0.81 -15.66
N SER A 32 -24.12 1.18 -14.41
CA SER A 32 -24.96 1.01 -13.23
C SER A 32 -26.37 0.44 -13.47
N ASN A 33 -26.62 -0.81 -12.97
CA ASN A 33 -27.90 -1.51 -12.96
C ASN A 33 -28.44 -1.94 -14.33
N THR A 34 -27.66 -2.68 -15.10
CA THR A 34 -28.19 -3.37 -16.30
C THR A 34 -29.11 -4.51 -15.87
N ALA A 35 -30.40 -4.40 -16.17
CA ALA A 35 -31.38 -5.44 -15.93
C ALA A 35 -31.50 -6.36 -17.16
N ILE A 36 -31.15 -7.64 -17.01
CA ILE A 36 -31.36 -8.68 -18.01
C ILE A 36 -32.66 -9.37 -17.66
N THR A 37 -33.72 -9.11 -18.46
CA THR A 37 -35.02 -9.74 -18.22
C THR A 37 -34.99 -11.18 -18.75
N ALA A 38 -35.63 -12.10 -18.01
CA ALA A 38 -35.74 -13.49 -18.44
C ALA A 38 -36.36 -13.59 -19.84
N ALA A 39 -35.68 -14.29 -20.76
CA ALA A 39 -36.16 -14.54 -22.13
C ALA A 39 -37.26 -15.61 -22.14
N LYS A 40 -37.21 -16.54 -21.19
CA LYS A 40 -38.18 -17.62 -21.04
C LYS A 40 -38.34 -18.10 -19.60
N THR A 41 -39.57 -18.56 -19.31
CA THR A 41 -39.94 -19.15 -18.04
C THR A 41 -40.79 -20.39 -18.28
N ALA A 42 -40.65 -21.40 -17.40
CA ALA A 42 -41.42 -22.65 -17.47
C ALA A 42 -41.73 -23.16 -16.05
N GLN A 43 -42.72 -24.02 -15.98
CA GLN A 43 -43.19 -24.66 -14.77
C GLN A 43 -42.98 -26.16 -14.83
N TRP A 44 -42.39 -26.79 -13.83
CA TRP A 44 -42.50 -28.25 -13.63
C TRP A 44 -43.53 -28.54 -12.53
N ARG A 45 -44.29 -29.63 -12.70
CA ARG A 45 -45.26 -30.12 -11.73
C ARG A 45 -45.19 -31.62 -11.63
N ALA A 46 -45.23 -32.15 -10.42
CA ALA A 46 -45.23 -33.57 -10.16
C ALA A 46 -46.55 -34.28 -10.66
N THR A 47 -47.62 -33.52 -10.76
CA THR A 47 -48.94 -34.05 -11.26
C THR A 47 -49.51 -33.06 -12.28
N GLU A 48 -50.27 -33.59 -13.29
CA GLU A 48 -51.02 -32.74 -14.21
C GLU A 48 -52.16 -32.02 -13.48
N SER A 49 -52.26 -30.70 -13.69
CA SER A 49 -53.38 -29.88 -13.24
C SER A 49 -53.75 -28.88 -14.31
N ASP A 50 -55.06 -28.71 -14.55
CA ASP A 50 -55.70 -28.07 -15.73
C ASP A 50 -55.67 -26.53 -15.76
N SER A 51 -54.84 -25.81 -15.09
CA SER A 51 -54.86 -24.34 -15.23
C SER A 51 -53.53 -23.82 -15.65
N ALA A 52 -53.44 -23.24 -16.84
CA ALA A 52 -52.38 -22.34 -17.22
C ALA A 52 -52.43 -21.15 -16.27
N THR A 53 -51.54 -21.07 -15.31
CA THR A 53 -51.36 -19.90 -14.47
C THR A 53 -50.32 -19.01 -15.09
N TYR A 54 -50.61 -17.71 -15.17
CA TYR A 54 -49.70 -16.69 -15.66
C TYR A 54 -48.46 -16.52 -14.73
N ASP A 55 -48.52 -17.08 -13.52
CA ASP A 55 -47.48 -17.03 -12.54
C ASP A 55 -46.86 -18.43 -12.31
N LEU A 56 -45.57 -18.45 -11.96
CA LEU A 56 -44.85 -19.69 -11.63
C LEU A 56 -45.01 -20.00 -10.15
N ARG A 57 -45.46 -21.22 -9.85
CA ARG A 57 -45.64 -21.70 -8.48
C ARG A 57 -44.42 -22.48 -8.01
N ILE A 58 -44.00 -22.22 -6.78
CA ILE A 58 -42.96 -22.95 -6.07
C ILE A 58 -43.62 -23.54 -4.81
N HIS A 59 -43.75 -24.88 -4.79
CA HIS A 59 -44.57 -25.59 -3.81
C HIS A 59 -43.93 -26.92 -3.40
N GLY A 60 -43.89 -27.21 -2.10
CA GLY A 60 -43.22 -28.36 -1.51
C GLY A 60 -44.13 -29.46 -0.90
N TRP A 61 -45.45 -29.48 -1.17
CA TRP A 61 -46.33 -30.55 -0.64
C TRP A 61 -46.11 -31.85 -1.40
N SER A 62 -45.94 -32.93 -0.62
CA SER A 62 -45.72 -34.25 -1.19
C SER A 62 -46.82 -34.62 -2.17
N GLY A 63 -46.43 -35.02 -3.39
CA GLY A 63 -47.34 -35.36 -4.50
C GLY A 63 -47.91 -34.15 -5.27
N TRP A 64 -47.56 -32.92 -4.89
CA TRP A 64 -47.98 -31.67 -5.55
C TRP A 64 -46.80 -30.71 -5.75
N GLU A 65 -45.57 -31.26 -5.72
CA GLU A 65 -44.37 -30.45 -5.87
C GLU A 65 -44.36 -29.71 -7.20
N THR A 66 -43.88 -28.46 -7.13
CA THR A 66 -43.68 -27.61 -8.31
C THR A 66 -42.37 -26.87 -8.23
N ALA A 67 -41.73 -26.68 -9.39
CA ALA A 67 -40.54 -25.86 -9.50
C ALA A 67 -40.68 -24.85 -10.67
N ALA A 68 -40.05 -23.69 -10.47
CA ALA A 68 -39.99 -22.64 -11.47
C ALA A 68 -38.64 -22.69 -12.22
N TYR A 69 -38.71 -22.56 -13.54
CA TYR A 69 -37.55 -22.40 -14.43
C TYR A 69 -37.52 -21.03 -15.06
N MET A 70 -36.34 -20.43 -15.18
CA MET A 70 -36.14 -19.12 -15.79
C MET A 70 -34.81 -19.07 -16.54
N GLY A 71 -34.82 -18.59 -17.78
CA GLY A 71 -33.68 -18.54 -18.65
C GLY A 71 -33.42 -17.11 -19.15
N PHE A 72 -32.16 -16.70 -19.14
CA PHE A 72 -31.70 -15.36 -19.48
C PHE A 72 -30.69 -15.46 -20.63
N GLU A 73 -30.77 -14.54 -21.58
CA GLU A 73 -29.80 -14.33 -22.65
C GLU A 73 -28.86 -13.23 -22.17
N LEU A 74 -27.56 -13.52 -22.12
CA LEU A 74 -26.56 -12.55 -21.72
C LEU A 74 -26.18 -11.67 -22.91
N PRO A 75 -25.86 -10.39 -22.73
CA PRO A 75 -25.39 -9.52 -23.80
C PRO A 75 -24.19 -10.09 -24.57
N GLU A 76 -24.04 -9.81 -25.86
CA GLU A 76 -22.95 -10.34 -26.71
C GLU A 76 -21.55 -10.08 -26.11
N ASN A 77 -21.38 -8.95 -25.40
CA ASN A 77 -20.12 -8.54 -24.77
C ASN A 77 -20.11 -8.77 -23.26
N PHE A 78 -20.96 -9.66 -22.74
CA PHE A 78 -21.02 -9.91 -21.32
C PHE A 78 -19.71 -10.54 -20.81
N ASN A 79 -19.06 -9.85 -19.89
CA ASN A 79 -17.86 -10.36 -19.20
C ASN A 79 -18.17 -10.59 -17.72
N ALA A 80 -18.25 -11.85 -17.33
CA ALA A 80 -18.51 -12.25 -15.94
C ALA A 80 -17.48 -11.75 -14.93
N GLU A 81 -16.23 -11.52 -15.36
CA GLU A 81 -15.16 -11.00 -14.50
C GLU A 81 -15.37 -9.53 -14.11
N ASN A 82 -16.14 -8.79 -14.92
CA ASN A 82 -16.47 -7.39 -14.70
C ASN A 82 -17.78 -7.17 -13.91
N VAL A 83 -18.43 -8.25 -13.48
CA VAL A 83 -19.66 -8.17 -12.68
C VAL A 83 -19.29 -7.80 -11.24
N GLY A 84 -19.73 -6.68 -10.75
CA GLY A 84 -19.60 -6.28 -9.36
C GLY A 84 -20.56 -7.09 -8.49
N LYS A 85 -21.85 -6.90 -8.71
CA LYS A 85 -22.95 -7.58 -8.05
C LYS A 85 -23.95 -8.13 -9.07
N ALA A 86 -24.54 -9.29 -8.83
CA ALA A 86 -25.62 -9.84 -9.62
C ALA A 86 -26.75 -10.32 -8.70
N GLU A 87 -27.92 -9.73 -8.83
CA GLU A 87 -29.11 -10.13 -8.09
C GLU A 87 -30.14 -10.76 -9.02
N LEU A 88 -30.60 -11.96 -8.71
CA LEU A 88 -31.81 -12.54 -9.32
C LEU A 88 -33.02 -11.91 -8.63
N VAL A 89 -33.71 -11.06 -9.35
CA VAL A 89 -34.86 -10.28 -8.86
C VAL A 89 -36.15 -10.94 -9.35
N LEU A 90 -36.99 -11.33 -8.42
CA LEU A 90 -38.24 -12.03 -8.61
C LEU A 90 -39.39 -11.13 -8.11
N ASP A 91 -40.47 -11.01 -8.87
CA ASP A 91 -41.70 -10.38 -8.37
C ASP A 91 -42.57 -11.43 -7.74
N THR A 92 -42.69 -11.41 -6.42
CA THR A 92 -43.51 -12.34 -5.65
C THR A 92 -44.97 -11.92 -5.72
N THR A 93 -45.78 -12.70 -6.41
CA THR A 93 -47.20 -12.37 -6.67
C THR A 93 -48.14 -12.90 -5.59
N SER A 94 -47.79 -14.00 -4.92
CA SER A 94 -48.50 -14.51 -3.76
C SER A 94 -47.60 -15.31 -2.82
N VAL A 95 -47.90 -15.27 -1.52
CA VAL A 95 -47.23 -16.09 -0.49
C VAL A 95 -48.30 -16.74 0.40
N ALA A 96 -48.29 -18.06 0.47
CA ALA A 96 -49.12 -18.78 1.44
C ALA A 96 -48.29 -19.19 2.67
N ASN A 97 -47.08 -19.67 2.45
CA ASN A 97 -46.14 -20.03 3.53
C ASN A 97 -44.72 -19.81 3.08
N SER A 98 -43.88 -19.16 3.91
CA SER A 98 -42.46 -19.02 3.74
C SER A 98 -41.69 -20.22 4.32
N GLY A 99 -40.56 -20.58 3.73
CA GLY A 99 -39.69 -21.66 4.15
C GLY A 99 -38.41 -21.76 3.33
N THR A 100 -37.64 -22.82 3.50
CA THR A 100 -36.38 -23.00 2.76
C THR A 100 -36.64 -23.39 1.31
N ALA A 101 -36.11 -22.62 0.38
CA ALA A 101 -36.06 -22.88 -1.06
C ALA A 101 -34.62 -23.05 -1.53
N TYR A 102 -34.45 -23.63 -2.71
CA TYR A 102 -33.17 -24.00 -3.27
C TYR A 102 -33.04 -23.50 -4.72
N LEU A 103 -31.88 -22.95 -5.06
CA LEU A 103 -31.54 -22.51 -6.40
C LEU A 103 -30.55 -23.46 -7.06
N TYR A 104 -30.85 -23.88 -8.27
CA TYR A 104 -30.01 -24.76 -9.09
C TYR A 104 -29.74 -24.15 -10.45
N GLU A 105 -28.63 -24.54 -11.06
CA GLU A 105 -28.38 -24.28 -12.47
C GLU A 105 -29.27 -25.21 -13.34
N ALA A 106 -29.99 -24.62 -14.30
CA ALA A 106 -30.77 -25.33 -15.28
C ALA A 106 -30.14 -25.31 -16.66
N ASP A 107 -30.48 -26.29 -17.50
CA ASP A 107 -30.09 -26.26 -18.91
C ASP A 107 -31.04 -25.31 -19.68
N TYR A 108 -30.46 -24.21 -20.17
CA TYR A 108 -31.20 -23.22 -20.93
C TYR A 108 -31.96 -23.83 -22.12
N SER A 109 -31.39 -24.83 -22.81
CA SER A 109 -32.01 -25.47 -23.97
C SER A 109 -33.12 -26.46 -23.62
N ALA A 110 -33.23 -26.86 -22.35
CA ALA A 110 -34.13 -27.95 -21.93
C ALA A 110 -35.60 -27.55 -21.73
N PHE A 111 -35.94 -26.26 -21.82
CA PHE A 111 -37.30 -25.77 -21.64
C PHE A 111 -37.65 -24.61 -22.59
N GLU A 112 -38.96 -24.41 -22.82
CA GLU A 112 -39.49 -23.34 -23.68
C GLU A 112 -40.39 -22.41 -22.85
N ASN A 113 -40.54 -21.16 -23.34
CA ASN A 113 -41.34 -20.15 -22.68
C ASN A 113 -42.82 -20.50 -22.58
N GLY A 114 -43.39 -20.35 -21.38
CA GLY A 114 -44.83 -20.61 -21.13
C GLY A 114 -45.19 -22.10 -21.01
N MET A 115 -44.25 -23.02 -21.09
CA MET A 115 -44.52 -24.47 -21.05
C MET A 115 -44.63 -24.97 -19.63
N GLN A 116 -45.45 -26.02 -19.47
CA GLN A 116 -45.57 -26.84 -18.29
C GLN A 116 -45.05 -28.25 -18.57
N TYR A 117 -44.25 -28.76 -17.68
CA TYR A 117 -43.62 -30.08 -17.80
C TYR A 117 -44.04 -31.00 -16.65
N THR A 118 -44.39 -32.28 -16.97
CA THR A 118 -44.58 -33.34 -15.98
C THR A 118 -43.30 -34.12 -15.70
N VAL A 119 -42.34 -34.05 -16.64
CA VAL A 119 -40.95 -34.51 -16.41
C VAL A 119 -40.10 -33.29 -16.29
N ALA A 120 -39.29 -33.18 -15.21
CA ALA A 120 -38.45 -32.03 -14.94
C ALA A 120 -37.46 -31.77 -16.09
N PRO A 121 -37.41 -30.58 -16.68
CA PRO A 121 -36.32 -30.18 -17.56
C PRO A 121 -34.95 -30.38 -16.92
N THR A 122 -33.95 -30.67 -17.72
CA THR A 122 -32.57 -30.93 -17.23
C THR A 122 -32.03 -29.76 -16.38
N TYR A 123 -31.48 -30.11 -15.23
CA TYR A 123 -30.79 -29.18 -14.32
C TYR A 123 -29.65 -29.92 -13.60
N THR A 124 -28.72 -29.16 -13.00
CA THR A 124 -27.67 -29.75 -12.18
C THR A 124 -28.22 -30.08 -10.80
N GLU A 125 -27.91 -31.27 -10.27
CA GLU A 125 -28.28 -31.61 -8.90
C GLU A 125 -27.44 -30.90 -7.84
N LYS A 126 -26.38 -30.20 -8.30
CA LYS A 126 -25.54 -29.39 -7.42
C LYS A 126 -26.26 -28.06 -7.15
N GLU A 127 -26.57 -27.85 -5.90
CA GLU A 127 -27.18 -26.63 -5.39
C GLU A 127 -26.23 -25.44 -5.58
N ILE A 128 -26.72 -24.31 -6.15
CA ILE A 128 -26.03 -23.05 -6.16
C ILE A 128 -26.09 -22.48 -4.75
N MET A 129 -27.30 -22.39 -4.17
CA MET A 129 -27.50 -21.92 -2.80
C MET A 129 -28.90 -22.33 -2.28
N SER A 130 -29.07 -22.28 -0.96
CA SER A 130 -30.36 -22.28 -0.29
C SER A 130 -30.67 -20.92 0.30
N PHE A 131 -31.95 -20.58 0.36
CA PHE A 131 -32.41 -19.28 0.89
C PHE A 131 -33.79 -19.42 1.55
N THR A 132 -34.16 -18.49 2.41
CA THR A 132 -35.53 -18.38 2.93
C THR A 132 -36.40 -17.69 1.90
N SER A 133 -37.47 -18.32 1.46
CA SER A 133 -38.43 -17.73 0.52
C SER A 133 -39.16 -16.53 1.13
N PRO A 134 -39.68 -15.60 0.30
CA PRO A 134 -40.32 -14.39 0.80
C PRO A 134 -41.48 -14.65 1.74
N SER A 135 -41.72 -13.77 2.69
CA SER A 135 -42.87 -13.79 3.60
C SER A 135 -43.99 -12.83 3.16
N ASN A 136 -43.74 -11.99 2.16
CA ASN A 136 -44.68 -11.00 1.62
C ASN A 136 -44.58 -10.95 0.09
N THR A 137 -45.61 -10.39 -0.53
CA THR A 137 -45.62 -10.07 -1.98
C THR A 137 -44.73 -8.85 -2.28
N GLY A 138 -44.27 -8.76 -3.52
CA GLY A 138 -43.39 -7.69 -4.03
C GLY A 138 -42.02 -8.22 -4.48
N GLU A 139 -41.09 -7.30 -4.68
CA GLU A 139 -39.76 -7.61 -5.14
C GLU A 139 -38.97 -8.45 -4.09
N PHE A 140 -38.39 -9.55 -4.55
CA PHE A 140 -37.55 -10.45 -3.76
C PHE A 140 -36.23 -10.67 -4.49
N LYS A 141 -35.11 -10.50 -3.79
CA LYS A 141 -33.76 -10.53 -4.35
C LYS A 141 -32.96 -11.72 -3.81
N ILE A 142 -32.27 -12.39 -4.70
CA ILE A 142 -31.35 -13.48 -4.40
C ILE A 142 -29.98 -13.09 -4.96
N ASP A 143 -28.96 -13.00 -4.12
CA ASP A 143 -27.60 -12.74 -4.56
C ASP A 143 -27.03 -13.95 -5.32
N VAL A 144 -26.73 -13.77 -6.59
CA VAL A 144 -26.15 -14.78 -7.48
C VAL A 144 -24.77 -14.39 -8.01
N THR A 145 -24.11 -13.43 -7.35
CA THR A 145 -22.87 -12.82 -7.80
C THR A 145 -21.78 -13.87 -8.06
N ASP A 146 -21.49 -14.73 -7.09
CA ASP A 146 -20.45 -15.77 -7.21
C ASP A 146 -20.73 -16.74 -8.35
N TYR A 147 -22.01 -17.13 -8.52
CA TYR A 147 -22.40 -18.00 -9.62
C TYR A 147 -22.19 -17.28 -10.97
N ILE A 148 -22.64 -16.04 -11.12
CA ILE A 148 -22.48 -15.27 -12.36
C ILE A 148 -21.00 -15.03 -12.68
N LYS A 149 -20.16 -14.73 -11.68
CA LYS A 149 -18.71 -14.64 -11.86
C LYS A 149 -18.07 -15.96 -12.34
N SER A 150 -18.63 -17.08 -11.97
CA SER A 150 -18.11 -18.42 -12.32
C SER A 150 -18.41 -18.87 -13.75
N ILE A 151 -19.41 -18.29 -14.44
CA ILE A 151 -19.90 -18.74 -15.76
C ILE A 151 -19.16 -18.09 -16.94
N LYS A 152 -17.83 -18.10 -16.94
CA LYS A 152 -17.01 -17.52 -18.01
C LYS A 152 -17.46 -17.99 -19.40
N TYR A 153 -17.64 -17.03 -20.33
CA TYR A 153 -17.93 -17.29 -21.76
C TYR A 153 -19.26 -17.97 -22.09
N LYS A 154 -20.29 -17.89 -21.25
CA LYS A 154 -21.64 -18.37 -21.57
C LYS A 154 -22.45 -17.25 -22.24
N GLU A 155 -23.21 -17.61 -23.29
CA GLU A 155 -24.16 -16.72 -23.94
C GLU A 155 -25.51 -16.64 -23.24
N ASN A 156 -25.80 -17.60 -22.37
CA ASN A 156 -27.04 -17.68 -21.61
C ASN A 156 -26.85 -18.37 -20.25
N VAL A 157 -27.79 -18.13 -19.35
CA VAL A 157 -27.86 -18.77 -18.04
C VAL A 157 -29.31 -19.13 -17.72
N ALA A 158 -29.50 -20.21 -17.01
CA ALA A 158 -30.84 -20.60 -16.56
C ALA A 158 -30.81 -21.12 -15.11
N PHE A 159 -31.90 -20.85 -14.40
CA PHE A 159 -32.08 -21.26 -13.02
C PHE A 159 -33.35 -22.11 -12.86
N ARG A 160 -33.28 -23.02 -11.90
CA ARG A 160 -34.43 -23.69 -11.31
C ARG A 160 -34.55 -23.32 -9.84
N ILE A 161 -35.77 -22.98 -9.39
CA ILE A 161 -36.09 -22.83 -7.97
C ILE A 161 -37.09 -23.91 -7.59
N ASP A 162 -36.78 -24.65 -6.53
CA ASP A 162 -37.70 -25.61 -5.94
C ASP A 162 -37.59 -25.65 -4.39
N VAL A 163 -38.40 -26.48 -3.79
CA VAL A 163 -38.38 -26.80 -2.36
C VAL A 163 -38.27 -28.30 -2.20
N LYS A 164 -37.33 -28.81 -1.40
CA LYS A 164 -37.12 -30.24 -1.15
C LYS A 164 -38.33 -30.81 -0.41
N SER A 165 -38.94 -31.85 -0.99
CA SER A 165 -40.14 -32.45 -0.46
C SER A 165 -39.86 -33.33 0.74
N GLN A 166 -39.77 -32.81 1.93
CA GLN A 166 -40.03 -33.57 3.18
C GLN A 166 -40.48 -32.56 4.25
N ASN A 167 -41.80 -32.52 4.50
CA ASN A 167 -42.44 -31.66 5.51
C ASN A 167 -42.32 -30.13 5.30
N ASN A 168 -42.13 -29.70 4.07
CA ASN A 168 -42.00 -28.29 3.75
C ASN A 168 -43.31 -27.74 3.18
N ASN A 169 -44.03 -26.96 3.97
CA ASN A 169 -45.27 -26.31 3.54
C ASN A 169 -45.03 -25.01 2.75
N THR A 170 -43.81 -24.80 2.29
CA THR A 170 -43.45 -23.59 1.52
C THR A 170 -44.29 -23.53 0.26
N ASN A 171 -44.98 -22.42 0.05
CA ASN A 171 -45.85 -22.19 -1.09
C ASN A 171 -45.89 -20.69 -1.44
N TRP A 172 -45.35 -20.34 -2.59
CA TRP A 172 -45.33 -19.00 -3.09
C TRP A 172 -45.29 -18.95 -4.63
N ASN A 173 -45.74 -17.86 -5.22
CA ASN A 173 -45.76 -17.69 -6.66
C ASN A 173 -44.88 -16.48 -7.05
N ILE A 174 -44.24 -16.59 -8.21
CA ILE A 174 -43.46 -15.49 -8.84
C ILE A 174 -44.02 -15.21 -10.23
N GLY A 175 -43.77 -13.99 -10.70
CA GLY A 175 -44.11 -13.57 -12.03
C GLY A 175 -43.40 -14.38 -13.13
N SER A 176 -43.95 -14.43 -14.32
CA SER A 176 -43.39 -15.14 -15.50
C SER A 176 -43.22 -14.20 -16.70
N CYS A 177 -42.49 -14.61 -17.72
CA CYS A 177 -42.34 -13.89 -18.98
C CYS A 177 -43.64 -13.75 -19.78
N THR A 178 -44.67 -14.56 -19.47
CA THR A 178 -45.98 -14.45 -20.11
C THR A 178 -46.81 -13.31 -19.54
N ASN A 179 -46.43 -12.75 -18.41
CA ASN A 179 -47.03 -11.56 -17.81
C ASN A 179 -46.01 -10.40 -17.83
N SER A 180 -46.09 -9.52 -18.80
CA SER A 180 -45.07 -8.57 -19.24
C SER A 180 -44.62 -7.53 -18.22
N GLY A 181 -45.16 -7.49 -17.00
CA GLY A 181 -44.77 -6.55 -15.95
C GLY A 181 -43.88 -7.16 -14.89
N ASN A 182 -43.91 -8.49 -14.72
CA ASN A 182 -43.43 -9.20 -13.53
C ASN A 182 -42.40 -10.30 -13.82
N ALA A 183 -41.78 -10.25 -15.04
CA ALA A 183 -40.79 -11.24 -15.41
C ALA A 183 -39.54 -11.21 -14.53
N PRO A 184 -38.97 -12.39 -14.18
CA PRO A 184 -37.68 -12.43 -13.46
C PRO A 184 -36.60 -11.65 -14.18
N LYS A 185 -35.67 -11.04 -13.41
CA LYS A 185 -34.55 -10.27 -13.96
C LYS A 185 -33.26 -10.67 -13.26
N ILE A 186 -32.14 -10.66 -13.97
CA ILE A 186 -30.82 -10.54 -13.36
C ILE A 186 -30.44 -9.07 -13.43
N VAL A 187 -30.25 -8.45 -12.29
CA VAL A 187 -29.80 -7.07 -12.20
C VAL A 187 -28.29 -7.13 -11.92
N ILE A 188 -27.52 -6.71 -12.92
CA ILE A 188 -26.07 -6.57 -12.81
C ILE A 188 -25.82 -5.13 -12.35
N GLY A 189 -25.18 -4.99 -11.21
CA GLY A 189 -24.74 -3.73 -10.65
C GLY A 189 -23.21 -3.68 -10.52
N ASP A 190 -22.70 -2.48 -10.35
CA ASP A 190 -21.38 -2.33 -9.75
C ASP A 190 -21.44 -2.91 -8.32
N ASP A 191 -20.28 -3.35 -7.79
CA ASP A 191 -20.17 -3.77 -6.38
C ASP A 191 -20.94 -2.79 -5.51
N ASP A 192 -21.47 -3.21 -4.37
CA ASP A 192 -22.30 -2.41 -3.44
C ASP A 192 -21.73 -0.99 -3.23
N ASN A 193 -21.69 -0.20 -4.30
CA ASN A 193 -21.11 1.13 -4.31
C ASN A 193 -22.00 2.06 -3.49
N ALA A 194 -21.51 2.42 -2.32
CA ALA A 194 -22.23 3.31 -1.42
C ALA A 194 -22.34 4.75 -1.96
N ILE A 195 -21.56 5.12 -2.98
CA ILE A 195 -21.56 6.46 -3.58
C ILE A 195 -22.77 6.65 -4.49
N LYS A 196 -23.51 7.73 -4.29
CA LYS A 196 -24.56 8.15 -5.23
C LYS A 196 -23.94 8.92 -6.39
N ASN A 197 -24.40 8.64 -7.61
CA ASN A 197 -23.90 9.29 -8.82
C ASN A 197 -22.36 9.19 -8.94
N ALA A 198 -21.83 7.98 -8.76
CA ALA A 198 -20.40 7.70 -8.72
C ALA A 198 -19.69 7.89 -10.06
N SER A 199 -20.42 7.85 -11.17
CA SER A 199 -19.94 8.03 -12.56
C SER A 199 -20.33 9.38 -13.16
N PHE A 200 -20.81 10.31 -12.35
CA PHE A 200 -21.23 11.65 -12.76
C PHE A 200 -22.26 11.68 -13.90
N SER A 201 -22.97 10.58 -14.15
CA SER A 201 -23.97 10.47 -15.22
C SER A 201 -25.17 11.41 -15.05
N ASP A 202 -25.44 11.85 -13.82
CA ASP A 202 -26.47 12.84 -13.46
C ASP A 202 -25.84 14.19 -13.04
N GLY A 203 -24.81 14.61 -13.78
CA GLY A 203 -24.07 15.84 -13.49
C GLY A 203 -23.45 15.83 -12.12
N ASP A 204 -23.53 16.94 -11.38
CA ASP A 204 -23.03 17.08 -10.02
C ASP A 204 -24.05 16.68 -8.93
N ALA A 205 -25.14 16.02 -9.29
CA ALA A 205 -26.15 15.58 -8.34
C ALA A 205 -25.55 14.71 -7.24
N ASN A 206 -25.90 15.01 -5.97
CA ASN A 206 -25.37 14.41 -4.73
C ASN A 206 -23.92 14.76 -4.37
N TRP A 207 -23.24 15.59 -5.14
CA TRP A 207 -21.91 16.06 -4.84
C TRP A 207 -21.92 17.53 -4.40
N THR A 208 -20.98 17.87 -3.53
CA THR A 208 -20.69 19.24 -3.11
C THR A 208 -19.36 19.68 -3.72
N ILE A 209 -19.37 20.72 -4.52
CA ILE A 209 -18.19 21.31 -5.14
C ILE A 209 -17.93 22.69 -4.55
N THR A 210 -16.71 22.96 -4.07
CA THR A 210 -16.35 24.22 -3.41
C THR A 210 -15.87 25.32 -4.37
N ASN A 211 -15.38 25.01 -5.54
CA ASN A 211 -14.92 25.97 -6.53
C ASN A 211 -15.37 25.55 -7.92
N SER A 212 -16.60 25.93 -8.26
CA SER A 212 -17.23 25.55 -9.54
C SER A 212 -16.66 26.28 -10.76
N GLU A 213 -15.81 27.29 -10.60
CA GLU A 213 -15.10 27.92 -11.72
C GLU A 213 -13.97 27.04 -12.25
N ASN A 214 -13.30 26.31 -11.36
CA ASN A 214 -12.15 25.45 -11.68
C ASN A 214 -12.49 23.95 -11.66
N MET A 215 -13.64 23.57 -11.09
CA MET A 215 -14.05 22.17 -10.97
C MET A 215 -15.50 22.01 -11.43
N THR A 216 -15.73 21.33 -12.53
CA THR A 216 -17.03 21.17 -13.18
C THR A 216 -17.31 19.74 -13.57
N VAL A 217 -18.58 19.35 -13.62
CA VAL A 217 -19.01 18.06 -14.19
C VAL A 217 -19.56 18.27 -15.60
N SER A 218 -18.97 17.59 -16.57
CA SER A 218 -19.44 17.56 -17.95
C SER A 218 -19.12 16.22 -18.62
N ASP A 219 -19.96 15.78 -19.54
CA ASP A 219 -19.78 14.53 -20.28
C ASP A 219 -19.58 13.29 -19.40
N GLY A 220 -20.27 13.25 -18.24
CA GLY A 220 -20.18 12.15 -17.28
C GLY A 220 -18.86 12.07 -16.51
N LYS A 221 -18.09 13.16 -16.45
CA LYS A 221 -16.82 13.23 -15.76
C LYS A 221 -16.69 14.50 -14.95
N LEU A 222 -15.95 14.43 -13.85
CA LEU A 222 -15.48 15.62 -13.14
C LEU A 222 -14.20 16.12 -13.80
N ASN A 223 -14.19 17.37 -14.19
CA ASN A 223 -13.05 18.05 -14.77
C ASN A 223 -12.61 19.18 -13.85
N ALA A 224 -11.34 19.18 -13.48
CA ALA A 224 -10.72 20.26 -12.71
C ALA A 224 -9.53 20.82 -13.47
N SER A 225 -9.47 22.14 -13.63
CA SER A 225 -8.37 22.81 -14.33
C SER A 225 -8.21 24.25 -13.89
N GLY A 226 -6.96 24.69 -13.71
CA GLY A 226 -6.64 26.05 -13.34
C GLY A 226 -5.19 26.24 -12.94
N THR A 227 -4.85 27.50 -12.66
CA THR A 227 -3.55 27.89 -12.14
C THR A 227 -3.74 28.46 -10.74
N ASP A 228 -2.98 27.93 -9.76
CA ASP A 228 -3.01 28.36 -8.35
C ASP A 228 -4.43 28.47 -7.77
N TYR A 229 -5.19 27.39 -7.88
CA TYR A 229 -6.56 27.32 -7.36
C TYR A 229 -6.67 26.28 -6.24
N GLU A 230 -7.75 26.41 -5.46
CA GLU A 230 -8.12 25.44 -4.43
C GLU A 230 -9.56 25.02 -4.67
N ALA A 231 -9.81 23.71 -4.75
CA ALA A 231 -11.10 23.12 -5.02
C ALA A 231 -11.28 21.79 -4.32
N GLN A 232 -12.51 21.44 -4.01
CA GLN A 232 -12.85 20.17 -3.41
C GLN A 232 -14.19 19.69 -3.97
N ILE A 233 -14.28 18.38 -4.22
CA ILE A 233 -15.54 17.69 -4.39
C ILE A 233 -15.72 16.70 -3.25
N SER A 234 -16.92 16.63 -2.68
CA SER A 234 -17.20 15.74 -1.56
C SER A 234 -18.63 15.22 -1.54
N GLN A 235 -18.82 14.07 -0.92
CA GLN A 235 -20.13 13.49 -0.63
C GLN A 235 -20.09 12.85 0.76
N THR A 236 -21.15 13.10 1.58
CA THR A 236 -21.41 12.31 2.78
C THR A 236 -22.18 11.06 2.39
N VAL A 237 -21.56 9.91 2.50
CA VAL A 237 -22.19 8.60 2.31
C VAL A 237 -22.78 8.16 3.65
N GLY A 238 -24.06 7.88 3.69
CA GLY A 238 -24.79 7.49 4.90
C GLY A 238 -25.57 6.18 4.71
N ASN A 239 -26.15 5.68 5.82
CA ASN A 239 -26.86 4.41 5.88
C ASN A 239 -25.98 3.20 5.51
N MET A 240 -24.70 3.28 5.87
CA MET A 240 -23.73 2.22 5.64
C MET A 240 -23.78 1.19 6.78
N GLU A 241 -23.48 -0.06 6.46
CA GLU A 241 -23.17 -1.03 7.50
C GLU A 241 -21.83 -0.69 8.16
N ASN A 242 -21.69 -1.00 9.44
CA ASN A 242 -20.38 -0.90 10.07
C ASN A 242 -19.43 -1.96 9.49
N GLY A 243 -18.17 -1.58 9.30
CA GLY A 243 -17.17 -2.46 8.71
C GLY A 243 -16.03 -1.71 8.04
N THR A 244 -15.21 -2.45 7.33
CA THR A 244 -14.08 -1.90 6.56
C THR A 244 -14.48 -1.69 5.11
N TYR A 245 -14.05 -0.57 4.52
CA TYR A 245 -14.38 -0.16 3.16
C TYR A 245 -13.14 0.24 2.37
N THR A 246 -13.26 0.21 1.05
CA THR A 246 -12.23 0.69 0.12
C THR A 246 -12.85 1.73 -0.81
N LEU A 247 -12.18 2.89 -0.94
CA LEU A 247 -12.53 3.94 -1.89
C LEU A 247 -11.56 3.87 -3.08
N ASN A 248 -12.10 3.73 -4.29
CA ASN A 248 -11.33 3.79 -5.53
C ASN A 248 -11.78 4.98 -6.37
N ALA A 249 -10.84 5.56 -7.11
CA ALA A 249 -11.10 6.58 -8.13
C ALA A 249 -10.33 6.23 -9.41
N TYR A 250 -10.92 6.52 -10.56
CA TYR A 250 -10.28 6.36 -11.89
C TYR A 250 -10.13 7.74 -12.49
N LEU A 251 -8.89 8.15 -12.72
CA LEU A 251 -8.61 9.54 -13.05
C LEU A 251 -7.30 9.72 -13.82
N THR A 252 -7.20 10.86 -14.51
CA THR A 252 -5.93 11.41 -15.02
C THR A 252 -5.56 12.63 -14.19
N ASN A 253 -4.28 12.91 -14.01
CA ASN A 253 -3.80 14.05 -13.25
C ASN A 253 -2.52 14.61 -13.87
N ASP A 254 -2.62 15.80 -14.43
CA ASP A 254 -1.49 16.57 -14.94
C ASP A 254 -1.14 17.70 -13.96
N THR A 255 -0.66 17.31 -12.79
CA THR A 255 -0.27 18.24 -11.73
C THR A 255 1.18 18.64 -11.88
N THR A 256 1.44 19.94 -11.94
CA THR A 256 2.80 20.46 -12.02
C THR A 256 3.32 20.94 -10.67
N ASP A 257 2.45 21.47 -9.82
CA ASP A 257 2.74 21.82 -8.44
C ASP A 257 1.47 21.71 -7.58
N GLY A 258 1.61 21.58 -6.28
CA GLY A 258 0.51 21.60 -5.33
C GLY A 258 0.18 20.26 -4.71
N ILE A 259 -1.04 20.20 -4.15
CA ILE A 259 -1.53 19.06 -3.38
C ILE A 259 -2.78 18.53 -4.06
N CYS A 260 -2.80 17.20 -4.29
CA CYS A 260 -3.98 16.52 -4.77
C CYS A 260 -4.11 15.15 -4.08
N TYR A 261 -5.25 14.90 -3.45
CA TYR A 261 -5.48 13.63 -2.78
C TYR A 261 -6.94 13.20 -2.77
N LEU A 262 -7.14 11.89 -2.82
CA LEU A 262 -8.40 11.21 -2.55
C LEU A 262 -8.50 10.91 -1.07
N TYR A 263 -9.66 11.09 -0.44
CA TYR A 263 -9.81 10.88 1.01
C TYR A 263 -11.15 10.27 1.39
N ALA A 264 -11.15 9.65 2.59
CA ALA A 264 -12.33 9.23 3.32
C ALA A 264 -12.18 9.55 4.80
N LYS A 265 -13.21 10.16 5.40
CA LYS A 265 -13.21 10.58 6.81
C LYS A 265 -14.44 10.02 7.51
N THR A 266 -14.21 9.30 8.59
CA THR A 266 -15.22 8.74 9.48
C THR A 266 -15.11 9.34 10.87
N ASN A 267 -16.21 9.37 11.60
CA ASN A 267 -16.24 9.92 12.95
C ASN A 267 -15.36 9.07 13.91
N GLY A 268 -14.56 9.76 14.72
CA GLY A 268 -13.68 9.08 15.70
C GLY A 268 -12.41 8.43 15.11
N HIS A 269 -12.25 8.41 13.78
CA HIS A 269 -11.07 7.83 13.11
C HIS A 269 -10.23 8.88 12.42
N THR A 270 -8.96 8.56 12.26
CA THR A 270 -8.06 9.31 11.40
C THR A 270 -8.56 9.26 9.95
N MET A 271 -8.53 10.41 9.28
CA MET A 271 -8.85 10.48 7.86
C MET A 271 -7.92 9.57 7.05
N ALA A 272 -8.49 8.65 6.29
CA ALA A 272 -7.75 7.87 5.32
C ALA A 272 -7.60 8.66 4.02
N SER A 273 -6.41 8.70 3.43
CA SER A 273 -6.16 9.41 2.18
C SER A 273 -5.02 8.79 1.38
N THR A 274 -4.99 9.12 0.09
CA THR A 274 -3.92 8.74 -0.83
C THR A 274 -3.64 9.89 -1.77
N SER A 275 -2.38 10.28 -1.91
CA SER A 275 -1.96 11.27 -2.92
C SER A 275 -2.21 10.74 -4.32
N ILE A 276 -2.66 11.61 -5.22
CA ILE A 276 -2.96 11.24 -6.60
C ILE A 276 -1.69 11.37 -7.43
N PRO A 277 -1.22 10.30 -8.08
CA PRO A 277 -0.03 10.34 -8.91
C PRO A 277 -0.26 11.19 -10.16
N ILE A 278 0.82 11.76 -10.68
CA ILE A 278 0.80 12.43 -11.98
C ILE A 278 0.74 11.36 -13.06
N SER A 279 -0.28 11.42 -13.90
CA SER A 279 -0.46 10.48 -15.02
C SER A 279 -1.33 11.11 -16.11
N ASP A 280 -0.82 11.13 -17.32
CA ASP A 280 -1.59 11.52 -18.51
C ASP A 280 -2.57 10.42 -18.96
N ASN A 281 -2.37 9.19 -18.46
CA ASN A 281 -3.26 8.07 -18.70
C ASN A 281 -4.17 7.86 -17.48
N GLU A 282 -5.38 7.36 -17.72
CA GLU A 282 -6.26 7.00 -16.62
C GLU A 282 -5.57 5.99 -15.70
N SER A 283 -5.58 6.28 -14.43
CA SER A 283 -5.02 5.43 -13.38
C SER A 283 -6.05 5.17 -12.29
N LYS A 284 -5.97 4.00 -11.68
CA LYS A 284 -6.77 3.66 -10.50
C LYS A 284 -6.03 4.12 -9.25
N VAL A 285 -6.67 4.96 -8.45
CA VAL A 285 -6.18 5.39 -7.13
C VAL A 285 -7.06 4.78 -6.05
N THR A 286 -6.45 4.18 -5.03
CA THR A 286 -7.16 3.41 -4.00
C THR A 286 -6.84 3.95 -2.60
N VAL A 287 -7.88 4.19 -1.80
CA VAL A 287 -7.81 4.42 -0.35
C VAL A 287 -8.41 3.19 0.34
N PRO A 288 -7.61 2.25 0.82
CA PRO A 288 -8.10 1.04 1.46
C PRO A 288 -8.32 1.24 2.97
N GLY A 289 -9.00 0.30 3.60
CA GLY A 289 -9.06 0.14 5.06
C GLY A 289 -9.78 1.28 5.80
N ILE A 290 -10.82 1.82 5.20
CA ILE A 290 -11.65 2.85 5.79
C ILE A 290 -12.61 2.18 6.79
N ILE A 291 -12.53 2.54 8.06
CA ILE A 291 -13.34 1.96 9.13
C ILE A 291 -14.60 2.81 9.32
N VAL A 292 -15.76 2.22 9.11
CA VAL A 292 -17.08 2.83 9.35
C VAL A 292 -17.71 2.21 10.59
N GLU A 293 -17.98 3.01 11.62
CA GLU A 293 -18.56 2.55 12.90
C GLU A 293 -19.91 3.22 13.22
N ASP A 294 -20.24 4.35 12.60
CA ASP A 294 -21.48 5.10 12.82
C ASP A 294 -22.40 5.16 11.59
N GLY A 295 -22.14 4.30 10.61
CA GLY A 295 -22.92 4.21 9.39
C GLY A 295 -22.74 5.39 8.42
N LYS A 296 -21.67 6.20 8.59
CA LYS A 296 -21.39 7.38 7.77
C LYS A 296 -19.91 7.50 7.40
N CYS A 297 -19.66 8.08 6.23
CA CYS A 297 -18.31 8.44 5.79
C CYS A 297 -18.38 9.66 4.87
N ASP A 298 -17.53 10.65 5.10
CA ASP A 298 -17.30 11.75 4.16
C ASP A 298 -16.16 11.33 3.22
N ILE A 299 -16.47 11.28 1.93
CA ILE A 299 -15.48 10.97 0.89
C ILE A 299 -15.28 12.18 -0.02
N GLY A 300 -14.11 12.30 -0.63
CA GLY A 300 -13.88 13.39 -1.56
C GLY A 300 -12.50 13.41 -2.17
N LEU A 301 -12.32 14.36 -3.07
CA LEU A 301 -11.07 14.71 -3.72
C LEU A 301 -10.78 16.17 -3.43
N TYR A 302 -9.56 16.47 -3.03
CA TYR A 302 -9.07 17.81 -2.73
C TYR A 302 -7.90 18.16 -3.66
N ILE A 303 -7.92 19.37 -4.13
CA ILE A 303 -6.92 19.94 -5.03
C ILE A 303 -6.49 21.31 -4.52
N LYS A 304 -5.18 21.58 -4.53
CA LYS A 304 -4.61 22.91 -4.32
C LYS A 304 -3.34 23.06 -5.14
N GLY A 305 -3.28 24.09 -5.98
CA GLY A 305 -2.16 24.40 -6.86
C GLY A 305 -2.56 24.49 -8.33
N SER A 306 -1.62 24.29 -9.23
CA SER A 306 -1.85 24.36 -10.68
C SER A 306 -1.99 22.96 -11.23
N GLN A 307 -3.21 22.57 -11.61
CA GLN A 307 -3.51 21.19 -11.97
C GLN A 307 -4.56 21.10 -13.07
N THR A 308 -4.46 20.02 -13.84
CA THR A 308 -5.53 19.56 -14.71
C THR A 308 -5.80 18.09 -14.39
N LEU A 309 -7.04 17.80 -13.97
CA LEU A 309 -7.46 16.48 -13.54
C LEU A 309 -8.79 16.14 -14.17
N THR A 310 -8.94 14.89 -14.61
CA THR A 310 -10.23 14.35 -15.00
C THR A 310 -10.52 13.10 -14.18
N LEU A 311 -11.63 13.08 -13.46
CA LEU A 311 -12.09 11.94 -12.68
C LEU A 311 -13.31 11.34 -13.37
N ASP A 312 -13.17 10.08 -13.78
CA ASP A 312 -14.21 9.36 -14.53
C ASP A 312 -15.27 8.75 -13.61
N LYS A 313 -14.82 7.99 -12.61
CA LYS A 313 -15.71 7.30 -11.67
C LYS A 313 -15.06 7.04 -10.32
N LEU A 314 -15.90 6.80 -9.31
CA LEU A 314 -15.49 6.34 -7.98
C LEU A 314 -16.26 5.08 -7.60
N SER A 315 -15.66 4.28 -6.72
CA SER A 315 -16.37 3.23 -6.00
C SER A 315 -16.01 3.25 -4.52
N PHE A 316 -17.00 3.06 -3.66
CA PHE A 316 -16.82 2.96 -2.22
C PHE A 316 -17.58 1.72 -1.74
N THR A 317 -16.85 0.65 -1.56
CA THR A 317 -17.42 -0.69 -1.36
C THR A 317 -16.92 -1.29 -0.07
N LYS A 318 -17.77 -2.11 0.58
CA LYS A 318 -17.35 -2.89 1.74
C LYS A 318 -16.25 -3.85 1.32
N SER A 319 -15.13 -3.80 2.01
CA SER A 319 -14.00 -4.68 1.75
C SER A 319 -14.15 -5.94 2.61
N GLU A 320 -14.15 -7.11 1.97
CA GLU A 320 -14.03 -8.39 2.67
C GLU A 320 -12.56 -8.68 3.00
N GLU A 321 -11.63 -8.09 2.26
CA GLU A 321 -10.24 -8.06 2.64
C GLU A 321 -10.10 -7.11 3.83
N SER A 322 -9.89 -7.69 5.00
CA SER A 322 -9.31 -6.93 6.10
C SER A 322 -8.03 -6.33 5.54
N ARG A 323 -7.99 -4.98 5.40
CA ARG A 323 -6.73 -4.30 5.14
C ARG A 323 -5.72 -4.93 6.09
N ILE A 324 -4.57 -5.37 5.58
CA ILE A 324 -3.42 -5.59 6.44
C ILE A 324 -3.26 -4.24 7.17
N PRO A 325 -3.55 -4.15 8.48
CA PRO A 325 -3.40 -2.89 9.19
C PRO A 325 -1.96 -2.47 8.98
N PHE A 326 -1.71 -1.16 8.81
CA PHE A 326 -0.34 -0.64 8.73
C PHE A 326 0.47 -1.29 9.85
N LEU A 327 1.49 -2.08 9.47
CA LEU A 327 2.21 -2.95 10.39
C LEU A 327 3.14 -2.10 11.25
N LYS A 328 2.99 -2.22 12.55
CA LYS A 328 3.78 -1.51 13.56
C LYS A 328 4.42 -2.55 14.45
N GLY A 329 5.70 -2.72 14.30
CA GLY A 329 6.39 -3.83 14.91
C GLY A 329 7.70 -3.46 15.58
N GLY A 330 8.39 -4.50 16.00
CA GLY A 330 9.71 -4.38 16.59
C GLY A 330 10.56 -5.62 16.37
N GLU A 331 11.86 -5.41 16.37
CA GLU A 331 12.86 -6.47 16.36
C GLU A 331 12.96 -7.08 17.77
N ILE A 332 12.50 -8.32 17.94
CA ILE A 332 12.31 -8.94 19.25
C ILE A 332 13.24 -10.12 19.51
N SER A 333 14.17 -10.43 18.62
CA SER A 333 14.99 -11.66 18.66
C SER A 333 15.78 -11.83 19.94
N LYS A 334 16.15 -10.73 20.61
CA LYS A 334 16.90 -10.77 21.88
C LYS A 334 16.05 -10.88 23.14
N LEU A 335 14.72 -11.00 23.00
CA LEU A 335 13.85 -10.99 24.19
C LEU A 335 14.17 -12.11 25.16
N THR A 336 14.36 -13.36 24.70
CA THR A 336 14.76 -14.50 25.55
C THR A 336 16.07 -14.22 26.28
N TYR A 337 17.07 -13.67 25.56
CA TYR A 337 18.34 -13.29 26.12
C TYR A 337 18.21 -12.25 27.25
N VAL A 338 17.34 -11.27 27.08
CA VAL A 338 17.08 -10.20 28.08
C VAL A 338 16.37 -10.76 29.31
N GLU A 339 15.31 -11.57 29.09
CA GLU A 339 14.54 -12.19 30.19
C GLU A 339 15.40 -13.12 31.06
N ASP A 340 16.21 -13.98 30.46
CA ASP A 340 17.09 -14.92 31.18
C ASP A 340 18.19 -14.21 31.99
N ARG A 341 18.48 -12.95 31.63
CA ARG A 341 19.44 -12.11 32.37
C ARG A 341 18.79 -11.19 33.38
N GLY A 342 17.49 -11.38 33.61
CA GLY A 342 16.72 -10.69 34.64
C GLY A 342 16.06 -9.40 34.19
N GLY A 343 16.01 -9.14 32.90
CA GLY A 343 15.19 -8.07 32.32
C GLY A 343 13.71 -8.27 32.67
N LYS A 344 13.04 -7.21 33.06
CA LYS A 344 11.64 -7.20 33.47
C LYS A 344 10.90 -6.11 32.75
N PHE A 345 9.62 -6.37 32.51
CA PHE A 345 8.77 -5.47 31.75
C PHE A 345 7.51 -5.13 32.55
N TYR A 346 7.11 -3.87 32.48
CA TYR A 346 5.94 -3.35 33.18
C TYR A 346 5.08 -2.53 32.24
N ASP A 347 3.77 -2.62 32.42
CA ASP A 347 2.83 -1.77 31.70
C ASP A 347 2.93 -0.29 32.12
N GLU A 348 2.13 0.59 31.52
CA GLU A 348 2.08 2.00 31.87
C GLU A 348 1.63 2.27 33.32
N ASN A 349 1.01 1.30 34.00
CA ASN A 349 0.56 1.39 35.38
C ASN A 349 1.61 0.82 36.35
N GLY A 350 2.71 0.24 35.84
CA GLY A 350 3.76 -0.40 36.65
C GLY A 350 3.44 -1.83 37.06
N GLN A 351 2.49 -2.51 36.37
CA GLN A 351 2.22 -3.92 36.59
C GLN A 351 3.20 -4.76 35.76
N GLU A 352 3.91 -5.70 36.40
CA GLU A 352 4.82 -6.64 35.71
C GLU A 352 4.06 -7.56 34.78
N GLY A 353 4.55 -7.75 33.53
CA GLY A 353 3.92 -8.55 32.50
C GLY A 353 4.89 -9.06 31.44
N ASP A 354 4.37 -9.85 30.52
CA ASP A 354 5.08 -10.32 29.33
C ASP A 354 5.29 -9.15 28.35
N ALA A 355 6.53 -8.95 27.88
CA ALA A 355 6.87 -7.85 26.99
C ALA A 355 6.00 -7.81 25.73
N LEU A 356 5.79 -8.97 25.07
CA LEU A 356 5.00 -9.03 23.84
C LEU A 356 3.51 -8.76 24.10
N GLN A 357 3.00 -9.14 25.28
CA GLN A 357 1.63 -8.82 25.69
C GLN A 357 1.46 -7.30 25.85
N ILE A 358 2.38 -6.65 26.58
CA ILE A 358 2.37 -5.19 26.78
C ILE A 358 2.46 -4.47 25.45
N MET A 359 3.34 -4.91 24.54
CA MET A 359 3.46 -4.37 23.20
C MET A 359 2.16 -4.52 22.41
N ALA A 360 1.56 -5.72 22.38
CA ALA A 360 0.31 -5.97 21.66
C ALA A 360 -0.86 -5.10 22.18
N GLU A 361 -1.00 -4.95 23.49
CA GLU A 361 -2.00 -4.08 24.12
C GLU A 361 -1.81 -2.60 23.78
N ASN A 362 -0.57 -2.21 23.47
CA ASN A 362 -0.23 -0.89 22.96
C ASN A 362 -0.30 -0.76 21.42
N GLY A 363 -0.74 -1.81 20.73
CA GLY A 363 -1.03 -1.75 19.30
C GLY A 363 0.08 -2.25 18.36
N PHE A 364 1.14 -2.85 18.91
CA PHE A 364 2.09 -3.61 18.09
C PHE A 364 1.38 -4.84 17.49
N ASN A 365 1.52 -5.03 16.20
CA ASN A 365 0.88 -6.11 15.46
C ASN A 365 1.86 -6.86 14.55
N PHE A 366 3.16 -6.58 14.69
CA PHE A 366 4.21 -7.12 13.84
C PHE A 366 5.47 -7.41 14.65
N ALA A 367 6.07 -8.57 14.45
CA ALA A 367 7.27 -9.01 15.13
C ALA A 367 8.35 -9.36 14.10
N ARG A 368 9.52 -8.74 14.20
CA ARG A 368 10.70 -9.16 13.43
C ARG A 368 11.53 -10.11 14.25
N ILE A 369 11.89 -11.25 13.64
CA ILE A 369 12.71 -12.31 14.24
C ILE A 369 13.86 -12.61 13.28
N ARG A 370 15.10 -12.37 13.72
CA ARG A 370 16.31 -12.66 12.96
C ARG A 370 16.94 -13.95 13.43
N VAL A 371 17.06 -14.92 12.52
CA VAL A 371 17.74 -16.18 12.83
C VAL A 371 19.21 -16.11 12.42
N LEU A 372 20.07 -16.48 13.35
CA LEU A 372 21.47 -16.78 13.13
C LEU A 372 21.63 -18.29 12.86
N ASN A 373 22.70 -18.67 12.14
CA ASN A 373 22.87 -20.08 11.76
C ASN A 373 23.28 -20.93 12.98
N ASN A 374 24.35 -20.55 13.64
CA ASN A 374 24.89 -21.26 14.82
C ASN A 374 25.68 -20.28 15.70
N PRO A 375 24.98 -19.43 16.51
CA PRO A 375 25.65 -18.49 17.38
C PRO A 375 26.43 -19.20 18.49
N GLY A 376 27.61 -18.66 18.84
CA GLY A 376 28.46 -19.24 19.87
C GLY A 376 29.86 -18.61 19.92
N LYS A 377 30.60 -18.91 20.98
CA LYS A 377 31.98 -18.44 21.14
C LYS A 377 32.88 -19.04 20.05
N GLY A 378 33.70 -18.22 19.39
CA GLY A 378 34.59 -18.61 18.30
C GLY A 378 33.89 -18.62 16.92
N HIS A 379 32.59 -18.39 16.86
CA HIS A 379 31.83 -18.38 15.61
C HIS A 379 31.73 -16.98 14.97
N GLY A 380 31.85 -15.94 15.80
CA GLY A 380 31.90 -14.53 15.37
C GLY A 380 33.31 -14.06 15.00
N ASN A 381 33.49 -12.72 15.08
CA ASN A 381 34.81 -12.08 14.93
C ASN A 381 35.42 -11.77 16.30
N GLU A 382 35.18 -10.53 16.73
CA GLU A 382 35.63 -10.03 18.05
C GLU A 382 34.56 -10.22 19.11
N TYR A 383 33.31 -10.43 18.67
CA TYR A 383 32.13 -10.53 19.53
C TYR A 383 31.25 -11.69 19.08
N TYR A 384 30.55 -12.28 20.04
CA TYR A 384 29.62 -13.37 19.78
C TYR A 384 28.32 -13.21 20.57
N LEU A 385 27.24 -13.89 20.15
CA LEU A 385 26.07 -14.19 20.95
C LEU A 385 26.23 -15.60 21.53
N PRO A 386 25.80 -15.84 22.79
CA PRO A 386 25.85 -17.17 23.37
C PRO A 386 24.96 -18.15 22.58
N GLU A 387 25.35 -19.42 22.61
CA GLU A 387 24.55 -20.54 22.15
C GLU A 387 23.17 -20.53 22.85
N GLY A 388 22.10 -20.87 22.12
CA GLY A 388 20.72 -20.90 22.61
C GLY A 388 19.98 -19.58 22.49
N TYR A 389 20.55 -18.54 21.87
CA TYR A 389 19.87 -17.27 21.61
C TYR A 389 19.98 -16.87 20.13
N GLN A 390 18.88 -16.50 19.56
CA GLN A 390 18.74 -16.20 18.13
C GLN A 390 19.15 -17.36 17.20
N ASP A 391 19.31 -18.55 17.74
CA ASP A 391 19.48 -19.77 16.97
C ASP A 391 18.12 -20.27 16.40
N PRO A 392 18.11 -21.32 15.56
CA PRO A 392 16.88 -21.85 15.00
C PRO A 392 15.81 -22.22 16.05
N ASP A 393 16.19 -22.82 17.17
CA ASP A 393 15.25 -23.29 18.20
C ASP A 393 14.66 -22.13 19.01
N ASP A 394 15.47 -21.14 19.38
CA ASP A 394 15.00 -19.91 20.04
C ASP A 394 14.06 -19.11 19.13
N CYS A 395 14.43 -18.95 17.85
CA CYS A 395 13.59 -18.27 16.88
C CYS A 395 12.25 -18.96 16.62
N LEU A 396 12.22 -20.30 16.63
CA LEU A 396 10.97 -21.07 16.57
C LEU A 396 10.10 -20.84 17.80
N ALA A 397 10.69 -20.80 18.99
CA ALA A 397 9.96 -20.50 20.22
C ALA A 397 9.41 -19.04 20.21
N MET A 398 10.24 -18.09 19.77
CA MET A 398 9.84 -16.67 19.66
C MET A 398 8.70 -16.48 18.65
N ALA A 399 8.73 -17.18 17.50
CA ALA A 399 7.67 -17.14 16.51
C ALA A 399 6.32 -17.61 17.10
N ARG A 400 6.32 -18.66 17.94
CA ARG A 400 5.10 -19.08 18.67
C ARG A 400 4.61 -18.01 19.62
N ARG A 401 5.51 -17.42 20.42
CA ARG A 401 5.15 -16.34 21.36
C ARG A 401 4.51 -15.14 20.62
N ALA A 402 5.08 -14.72 19.49
CA ALA A 402 4.54 -13.61 18.68
C ALA A 402 3.15 -13.94 18.12
N LYS A 403 2.95 -15.12 17.54
CA LYS A 403 1.65 -15.57 17.01
C LYS A 403 0.59 -15.69 18.11
N ASP A 404 0.95 -16.16 19.30
CA ASP A 404 0.04 -16.25 20.46
C ASP A 404 -0.48 -14.86 20.90
N LYS A 405 0.25 -13.78 20.58
CA LYS A 405 -0.18 -12.41 20.81
C LYS A 405 -0.89 -11.77 19.60
N GLY A 406 -1.16 -12.54 18.54
CA GLY A 406 -1.83 -12.08 17.33
C GLY A 406 -0.95 -11.23 16.41
N MET A 407 0.37 -11.27 16.57
CA MET A 407 1.30 -10.54 15.72
C MET A 407 1.55 -11.29 14.40
N GLN A 408 1.67 -10.56 13.30
CA GLN A 408 2.29 -11.07 12.09
C GLN A 408 3.80 -11.18 12.28
N ILE A 409 4.46 -12.01 11.47
CA ILE A 409 5.89 -12.24 11.57
C ILE A 409 6.61 -11.79 10.31
N GLU A 410 7.66 -11.00 10.49
CA GLU A 410 8.76 -10.85 9.57
C GLU A 410 9.92 -11.73 10.05
N PHE A 411 10.36 -12.69 9.23
CA PHE A 411 11.42 -13.62 9.57
C PHE A 411 12.65 -13.34 8.72
N THR A 412 13.71 -12.83 9.35
CA THR A 412 14.96 -12.44 8.68
C THR A 412 16.00 -13.54 8.77
N PHE A 413 16.45 -14.06 7.64
CA PHE A 413 17.62 -14.95 7.55
C PHE A 413 18.90 -14.14 7.49
N ALA A 414 19.62 -14.01 8.60
CA ALA A 414 20.89 -13.30 8.64
C ALA A 414 22.04 -14.06 7.95
N TYR A 415 21.95 -15.39 7.85
CA TYR A 415 22.97 -16.30 7.33
C TYR A 415 24.36 -16.09 7.94
N SER A 416 24.41 -15.69 9.21
CA SER A 416 25.64 -15.48 9.97
C SER A 416 25.47 -16.09 11.36
N ASP A 417 26.53 -16.19 12.16
CA ASP A 417 26.50 -16.66 13.55
C ASP A 417 26.57 -15.49 14.55
N THR A 418 26.67 -14.30 14.04
CA THR A 418 26.68 -13.03 14.80
C THR A 418 25.85 -11.99 14.06
N TRP A 419 25.81 -10.73 14.55
CA TRP A 419 25.09 -9.67 13.85
C TRP A 419 25.63 -9.52 12.41
N SER A 420 24.74 -9.19 11.51
CA SER A 420 25.06 -8.83 10.13
C SER A 420 24.51 -7.47 9.79
N ASP A 421 25.31 -6.67 9.12
CA ASP A 421 24.98 -5.33 8.62
C ASP A 421 25.68 -5.09 7.28
N GLY A 422 25.64 -3.85 6.77
CA GLY A 422 26.29 -3.50 5.51
C GLY A 422 27.79 -3.82 5.45
N GLU A 423 28.48 -3.92 6.57
CA GLU A 423 29.93 -4.15 6.67
C GLU A 423 30.30 -5.53 7.24
N ASN A 424 29.35 -6.22 7.86
CA ASN A 424 29.55 -7.51 8.54
C ASN A 424 28.64 -8.58 7.95
N GLN A 425 29.19 -9.40 7.06
CA GLN A 425 28.45 -10.48 6.36
C GLN A 425 29.29 -11.76 6.41
N LEU A 426 29.39 -12.34 7.63
CA LEU A 426 30.26 -13.48 7.87
C LEU A 426 29.65 -14.79 7.39
N ILE A 427 30.49 -15.63 6.77
CA ILE A 427 30.15 -17.02 6.47
C ILE A 427 30.02 -17.79 7.78
N PRO A 428 28.91 -18.55 8.00
CA PRO A 428 28.72 -19.36 9.19
C PRO A 428 29.87 -20.31 9.50
N TYR A 429 30.14 -20.48 10.78
CA TYR A 429 31.25 -21.33 11.29
C TYR A 429 31.17 -22.75 10.75
N ASP A 430 30.01 -23.38 10.77
CA ASP A 430 29.81 -24.75 10.31
C ASP A 430 30.01 -24.95 8.80
N TRP A 431 29.96 -23.86 8.02
CA TRP A 431 30.18 -23.93 6.58
C TRP A 431 31.66 -23.80 6.21
N ARG A 432 32.51 -23.23 7.09
CA ARG A 432 33.92 -22.92 6.83
C ARG A 432 34.79 -24.16 6.66
N PRO A 433 34.69 -25.28 7.48
CA PRO A 433 35.55 -26.45 7.34
C PRO A 433 35.57 -27.05 5.94
N TYR A 434 34.37 -27.17 5.31
CA TYR A 434 34.29 -27.69 3.95
C TYR A 434 34.93 -26.76 2.92
N ILE A 435 34.79 -25.44 3.08
CA ILE A 435 35.42 -24.44 2.25
C ILE A 435 36.96 -24.55 2.33
N GLU A 436 37.47 -24.65 3.52
CA GLU A 436 38.92 -24.75 3.79
C GLU A 436 39.54 -26.08 3.30
N GLU A 437 38.89 -27.21 3.59
CA GLU A 437 39.34 -28.55 3.18
C GLU A 437 39.43 -28.69 1.64
N ASN A 438 38.45 -28.11 0.95
CA ASN A 438 38.39 -28.19 -0.50
C ASN A 438 38.98 -26.96 -1.20
N ASN A 439 39.54 -26.00 -0.47
CA ASN A 439 40.11 -24.75 -0.99
C ASN A 439 39.17 -24.01 -1.95
N LEU A 440 37.88 -23.93 -1.61
CA LEU A 440 36.87 -23.34 -2.49
C LEU A 440 37.07 -21.83 -2.63
N THR A 441 37.06 -21.36 -3.90
CA THR A 441 37.19 -19.93 -4.24
C THR A 441 36.30 -19.59 -5.44
N GLY A 442 36.01 -18.29 -5.65
CA GLY A 442 35.29 -17.82 -6.82
C GLY A 442 33.93 -18.52 -7.01
N ASP A 443 33.68 -19.05 -8.20
CA ASP A 443 32.41 -19.69 -8.55
C ASP A 443 32.14 -21.00 -7.81
N GLU A 444 33.16 -21.76 -7.44
CA GLU A 444 33.01 -22.98 -6.66
C GLU A 444 32.53 -22.66 -5.25
N LEU A 445 33.12 -21.65 -4.59
CA LEU A 445 32.67 -21.14 -3.30
C LEU A 445 31.25 -20.58 -3.38
N ALA A 446 30.95 -19.79 -4.41
CA ALA A 446 29.63 -19.26 -4.62
C ALA A 446 28.57 -20.36 -4.80
N THR A 447 28.88 -21.41 -5.55
CA THR A 447 27.98 -22.57 -5.73
C THR A 447 27.72 -23.31 -4.43
N TYR A 448 28.74 -23.48 -3.60
CA TYR A 448 28.61 -24.10 -2.28
C TYR A 448 27.72 -23.26 -1.35
N LEU A 449 27.98 -21.95 -1.27
CA LEU A 449 27.20 -21.03 -0.42
C LEU A 449 25.74 -20.90 -0.89
N GLU A 450 25.51 -20.87 -2.20
CA GLU A 450 24.16 -20.91 -2.79
C GLU A 450 23.37 -22.14 -2.33
N GLY A 451 24.02 -23.33 -2.33
CA GLY A 451 23.41 -24.55 -1.80
C GLY A 451 23.09 -24.44 -0.31
N LYS A 452 24.00 -23.89 0.49
CA LYS A 452 23.83 -23.73 1.94
C LYS A 452 22.70 -22.76 2.30
N ILE A 453 22.61 -21.64 1.60
CA ILE A 453 21.50 -20.68 1.76
C ILE A 453 20.16 -21.37 1.47
N TYR A 454 20.06 -22.07 0.35
CA TYR A 454 18.83 -22.77 -0.02
C TYR A 454 18.43 -23.83 1.03
N GLU A 455 19.37 -24.69 1.46
CA GLU A 455 19.15 -25.74 2.44
C GLU A 455 18.67 -25.16 3.78
N PHE A 456 19.39 -24.16 4.33
CA PHE A 456 19.06 -23.54 5.61
C PHE A 456 17.71 -22.83 5.58
N THR A 457 17.44 -22.05 4.53
CA THR A 457 16.16 -21.35 4.36
C THR A 457 15.00 -22.34 4.29
N LYS A 458 15.15 -23.38 3.46
CA LYS A 458 14.10 -24.40 3.27
C LYS A 458 13.80 -25.17 4.55
N ASP A 459 14.83 -25.63 5.25
CA ASP A 459 14.67 -26.36 6.51
C ASP A 459 13.94 -25.53 7.56
N MET A 460 14.36 -24.29 7.73
CA MET A 460 13.76 -23.38 8.70
C MET A 460 12.31 -23.02 8.35
N MET A 461 12.00 -22.73 7.09
CA MET A 461 10.63 -22.47 6.63
C MET A 461 9.72 -23.68 6.87
N LEU A 462 10.20 -24.90 6.58
CA LEU A 462 9.41 -26.12 6.85
C LEU A 462 9.10 -26.28 8.34
N LYS A 463 10.06 -26.03 9.24
CA LYS A 463 9.85 -26.07 10.70
C LYS A 463 8.84 -25.02 11.16
N LEU A 464 8.92 -23.78 10.64
CA LEU A 464 7.94 -22.72 10.94
C LEU A 464 6.52 -23.09 10.47
N ILE A 465 6.40 -23.68 9.29
CA ILE A 465 5.11 -24.16 8.75
C ILE A 465 4.57 -25.31 9.57
N GLU A 466 5.38 -26.31 9.89
CA GLU A 466 4.98 -27.49 10.66
C GLU A 466 4.43 -27.12 12.04
N GLN A 467 5.04 -26.12 12.69
CA GLN A 467 4.55 -25.63 14.00
C GLN A 467 3.37 -24.63 13.90
N GLY A 468 2.92 -24.22 12.71
CA GLY A 468 1.81 -23.30 12.51
C GLY A 468 2.18 -21.81 12.65
N THR A 469 3.46 -21.47 12.50
CA THR A 469 3.95 -20.07 12.59
C THR A 469 4.60 -19.60 11.28
N CYS A 470 4.03 -20.02 10.15
CA CYS A 470 4.49 -19.57 8.85
C CYS A 470 4.55 -18.02 8.82
N PRO A 471 5.70 -17.41 8.49
CA PRO A 471 5.82 -15.96 8.47
C PRO A 471 5.10 -15.34 7.27
N GLU A 472 4.48 -14.19 7.46
CA GLU A 472 3.88 -13.41 6.38
C GLU A 472 4.94 -12.72 5.51
N TYR A 473 6.07 -12.38 6.10
CA TYR A 473 7.20 -11.71 5.43
C TYR A 473 8.51 -12.44 5.74
N VAL A 474 9.38 -12.55 4.74
CA VAL A 474 10.67 -13.23 4.87
C VAL A 474 11.76 -12.40 4.23
N SER A 475 12.76 -11.98 5.01
CA SER A 475 13.95 -11.32 4.50
C SER A 475 15.07 -12.32 4.17
N ILE A 476 15.57 -12.20 2.96
CA ILE A 476 16.75 -12.95 2.51
C ILE A 476 17.99 -12.06 2.72
N GLY A 477 18.65 -12.24 3.85
CA GLY A 477 19.75 -11.38 4.29
C GLY A 477 19.30 -10.16 5.09
N ASN A 478 20.25 -9.45 5.69
CA ASN A 478 20.10 -8.20 6.41
C ASN A 478 21.07 -7.15 5.87
N GLU A 479 20.59 -5.96 5.50
CA GLU A 479 21.38 -4.82 5.03
C GLU A 479 22.47 -5.19 4.01
N MET A 480 22.11 -5.92 2.97
CA MET A 480 23.05 -6.57 2.06
C MET A 480 23.41 -5.74 0.81
N GLN A 481 23.39 -4.42 0.89
CA GLN A 481 23.70 -3.52 -0.25
C GLN A 481 25.13 -3.66 -0.79
N TYR A 482 26.05 -4.19 -0.02
CA TYR A 482 27.43 -4.48 -0.43
C TYR A 482 27.71 -5.95 -0.72
N GLY A 483 26.75 -6.83 -0.49
CA GLY A 483 26.86 -8.26 -0.67
C GLY A 483 26.31 -9.07 0.48
N LEU A 484 26.30 -10.38 0.33
CA LEU A 484 25.89 -11.35 1.34
C LEU A 484 27.01 -12.38 1.48
N LEU A 485 27.35 -12.77 2.71
CA LEU A 485 28.40 -13.78 2.99
C LEU A 485 29.78 -13.45 2.38
N TYR A 486 30.11 -12.18 2.25
CA TYR A 486 31.36 -11.77 1.59
C TYR A 486 32.58 -11.76 2.52
N ASN A 487 32.41 -11.88 3.83
CA ASN A 487 33.52 -11.94 4.79
C ASN A 487 33.76 -13.37 5.25
N ASN A 488 35.00 -13.79 5.25
CA ASN A 488 35.43 -15.02 5.89
C ASN A 488 36.24 -14.66 7.13
N HIS A 489 35.57 -14.57 8.28
CA HIS A 489 36.10 -14.38 9.62
C HIS A 489 36.94 -13.10 9.84
N LYS A 490 37.86 -12.74 9.01
CA LYS A 490 38.66 -11.50 9.11
C LYS A 490 38.98 -10.87 7.77
N ASN A 491 38.62 -11.53 6.71
CA ASN A 491 39.02 -11.13 5.36
C ASN A 491 37.78 -11.09 4.46
N ASN A 492 37.67 -10.04 3.69
CA ASN A 492 36.73 -10.01 2.56
C ASN A 492 37.14 -11.11 1.57
N ASN A 493 36.24 -12.06 1.29
CA ASN A 493 36.50 -13.19 0.36
C ASN A 493 36.34 -12.83 -1.12
N GLY A 494 36.18 -11.54 -1.44
CA GLY A 494 36.09 -11.05 -2.80
C GLY A 494 34.70 -11.03 -3.41
N PHE A 495 33.66 -11.31 -2.62
CA PHE A 495 32.25 -11.16 -3.06
C PHE A 495 31.74 -9.71 -2.94
N TYR A 496 32.49 -8.84 -2.28
CA TYR A 496 32.17 -7.43 -2.13
C TYR A 496 31.99 -6.77 -3.52
N ASN A 497 30.86 -6.08 -3.70
CA ASN A 497 30.47 -5.46 -4.98
C ASN A 497 30.35 -6.40 -6.20
N LYS A 498 30.27 -7.71 -6.01
CA LYS A 498 29.95 -8.65 -7.09
C LYS A 498 28.46 -8.96 -7.13
N SER A 499 27.73 -8.19 -7.92
CA SER A 499 26.26 -8.32 -8.08
C SER A 499 25.83 -9.74 -8.47
N ASP A 500 26.64 -10.46 -9.27
CA ASP A 500 26.30 -11.80 -9.76
C ASP A 500 26.22 -12.82 -8.61
N TYR A 501 27.14 -12.77 -7.65
CA TYR A 501 27.10 -13.68 -6.50
C TYR A 501 25.96 -13.31 -5.54
N LEU A 502 25.74 -12.02 -5.27
CA LEU A 502 24.60 -11.57 -4.48
C LEU A 502 23.28 -12.04 -5.12
N THR A 503 23.13 -11.89 -6.43
CA THR A 503 21.96 -12.35 -7.16
C THR A 503 21.71 -13.84 -7.00
N ARG A 504 22.77 -14.67 -7.09
CA ARG A 504 22.69 -16.13 -6.89
C ARG A 504 22.23 -16.48 -5.48
N PHE A 505 22.82 -15.84 -4.47
CA PHE A 505 22.51 -16.08 -3.06
C PHE A 505 21.06 -15.70 -2.71
N VAL A 506 20.66 -14.49 -3.10
CA VAL A 506 19.29 -14.03 -2.85
C VAL A 506 18.26 -14.89 -3.60
N ASN A 507 18.57 -15.29 -4.84
CA ASN A 507 17.70 -16.18 -5.61
C ASN A 507 17.57 -17.58 -4.97
N ALA A 508 18.64 -18.09 -4.36
CA ALA A 508 18.61 -19.39 -3.66
C ALA A 508 17.65 -19.34 -2.46
N GLY A 509 17.74 -18.31 -1.64
CA GLY A 509 16.82 -18.08 -0.52
C GLY A 509 15.38 -17.86 -0.99
N ALA A 510 15.18 -16.98 -1.98
CA ALA A 510 13.86 -16.69 -2.54
C ALA A 510 13.19 -17.96 -3.10
N ARG A 511 13.92 -18.79 -3.84
CA ARG A 511 13.43 -20.07 -4.35
C ARG A 511 12.99 -20.99 -3.21
N ALA A 512 13.78 -21.11 -2.14
CA ALA A 512 13.42 -21.93 -0.97
C ALA A 512 12.13 -21.46 -0.32
N VAL A 513 11.92 -20.13 -0.18
CA VAL A 513 10.67 -19.56 0.34
C VAL A 513 9.50 -19.87 -0.60
N ARG A 514 9.62 -19.59 -1.90
CA ARG A 514 8.53 -19.83 -2.87
C ARG A 514 8.14 -21.31 -2.96
N GLU A 515 9.09 -22.24 -2.83
CA GLU A 515 8.82 -23.68 -2.84
C GLU A 515 8.09 -24.16 -1.57
N THR A 516 8.30 -23.51 -0.43
CA THR A 516 7.74 -23.91 0.86
C THR A 516 6.50 -23.13 1.24
N SER A 517 6.46 -21.81 0.97
CA SER A 517 5.37 -20.88 1.27
C SER A 517 5.23 -19.82 0.17
N PRO A 518 4.51 -20.10 -0.92
CA PRO A 518 4.30 -19.14 -2.02
C PRO A 518 3.62 -17.83 -1.58
N GLU A 519 2.84 -17.90 -0.50
CA GLU A 519 2.09 -16.74 0.04
C GLU A 519 2.96 -15.78 0.86
N SER A 520 4.10 -16.26 1.41
CA SER A 520 5.02 -15.40 2.15
C SER A 520 5.64 -14.35 1.23
N LYS A 521 5.62 -13.09 1.68
CA LYS A 521 6.21 -11.97 0.92
C LYS A 521 7.70 -11.88 1.16
N ILE A 522 8.49 -11.87 0.09
CA ILE A 522 9.95 -11.79 0.16
C ILE A 522 10.38 -10.33 0.24
N VAL A 523 11.18 -10.01 1.25
CA VAL A 523 11.74 -8.68 1.52
C VAL A 523 13.21 -8.65 1.15
N LEU A 524 13.65 -7.61 0.45
CA LEU A 524 15.07 -7.32 0.21
C LEU A 524 15.45 -6.08 1.02
N HIS A 525 16.34 -6.24 2.00
CA HIS A 525 16.70 -5.22 2.95
C HIS A 525 18.04 -4.55 2.65
N SER A 526 18.05 -3.22 2.58
CA SER A 526 19.23 -2.37 2.47
C SER A 526 19.28 -1.33 3.57
N ASP A 527 20.50 -0.89 3.92
CA ASP A 527 20.73 0.14 4.93
C ASP A 527 20.22 1.54 4.53
N HIS A 528 20.42 2.48 5.44
CA HIS A 528 20.31 3.95 5.33
C HIS A 528 19.29 4.48 4.33
N GLY A 529 18.09 4.75 4.84
CA GLY A 529 17.09 5.54 4.12
C GLY A 529 17.56 6.97 3.86
N GLY A 530 17.21 7.48 2.69
CA GLY A 530 17.22 8.91 2.39
C GLY A 530 18.49 9.47 1.75
N GLU A 531 19.67 9.00 2.12
CA GLU A 531 20.88 9.63 1.61
C GLU A 531 21.28 9.14 0.21
N LEU A 532 20.83 7.94 -0.19
CA LEU A 532 21.44 7.24 -1.31
C LEU A 532 20.43 6.50 -2.19
N LEU A 533 19.36 7.20 -2.59
CA LEU A 533 18.44 6.68 -3.60
C LEU A 533 19.18 6.09 -4.82
N SER A 534 20.32 6.65 -5.22
CA SER A 534 21.16 6.12 -6.31
C SER A 534 21.79 4.77 -5.96
N ARG A 535 22.31 4.60 -4.74
CA ARG A 535 22.89 3.35 -4.24
C ARG A 535 21.82 2.27 -4.14
N ARG A 536 20.67 2.62 -3.59
CA ARG A 536 19.53 1.72 -3.50
C ARG A 536 19.01 1.28 -4.86
N LYS A 537 18.89 2.19 -5.81
CA LYS A 537 18.59 1.84 -7.20
C LYS A 537 19.60 0.88 -7.81
N THR A 538 20.88 1.06 -7.52
CA THR A 538 21.93 0.14 -7.98
C THR A 538 21.75 -1.26 -7.37
N PHE A 539 21.51 -1.33 -6.06
CA PHE A 539 21.23 -2.58 -5.35
C PHE A 539 19.99 -3.29 -5.92
N ILE A 540 18.86 -2.61 -5.98
CA ILE A 540 17.62 -3.21 -6.50
C ILE A 540 17.72 -3.58 -7.98
N ASN A 541 18.39 -2.78 -8.81
CA ASN A 541 18.61 -3.13 -10.23
C ASN A 541 19.44 -4.40 -10.40
N ALA A 542 20.43 -4.65 -9.53
CA ALA A 542 21.20 -5.89 -9.55
C ALA A 542 20.33 -7.12 -9.23
N LEU A 543 19.24 -6.93 -8.48
CA LEU A 543 18.32 -7.98 -8.04
C LEU A 543 17.00 -7.99 -8.82
N ALA A 544 16.87 -7.19 -9.88
CA ALA A 544 15.61 -6.99 -10.61
C ALA A 544 15.03 -8.27 -11.24
N ASN A 545 15.86 -9.29 -11.47
CA ASN A 545 15.44 -10.58 -12.04
C ASN A 545 15.06 -11.62 -10.97
N ILE A 546 15.09 -11.26 -9.70
CA ILE A 546 14.68 -12.13 -8.60
C ILE A 546 13.20 -11.91 -8.33
N ASP A 547 12.49 -12.98 -8.02
CA ASP A 547 11.11 -12.91 -7.55
C ASP A 547 11.07 -12.49 -6.08
N PHE A 548 10.79 -11.19 -5.84
CA PHE A 548 10.59 -10.61 -4.52
C PHE A 548 9.40 -9.65 -4.52
N ASP A 549 8.90 -9.28 -3.35
CA ASP A 549 7.67 -8.50 -3.18
C ASP A 549 7.90 -7.11 -2.59
N VAL A 550 8.86 -6.96 -1.67
CA VAL A 550 9.00 -5.80 -0.81
C VAL A 550 10.44 -5.27 -0.77
N ILE A 551 10.59 -3.96 -0.82
CA ILE A 551 11.87 -3.27 -0.61
C ILE A 551 11.92 -2.78 0.83
N GLY A 552 12.84 -3.32 1.62
CA GLY A 552 13.09 -2.96 3.01
C GLY A 552 14.23 -1.95 3.14
N VAL A 553 14.08 -1.00 4.08
CA VAL A 553 15.01 0.11 4.30
C VAL A 553 15.19 0.37 5.78
N SER A 554 16.42 0.54 6.26
CA SER A 554 16.68 1.10 7.60
C SER A 554 16.59 2.62 7.55
N TYR A 555 15.90 3.24 8.51
CA TYR A 555 15.83 4.69 8.66
C TYR A 555 16.02 5.12 10.11
N TYR A 556 17.17 5.67 10.40
CA TYR A 556 17.49 6.26 11.70
C TYR A 556 17.79 7.76 11.52
N PRO A 557 17.02 8.67 12.14
CA PRO A 557 17.29 10.12 12.05
C PRO A 557 18.71 10.51 12.48
N TYR A 558 19.33 9.75 13.36
CA TYR A 558 20.71 9.93 13.82
C TYR A 558 21.72 9.82 12.65
N TYR A 559 21.69 8.70 11.92
CA TYR A 559 22.65 8.47 10.83
C TYR A 559 22.41 9.37 9.62
N THR A 560 21.20 9.82 9.46
CA THR A 560 20.76 10.62 8.31
C THR A 560 20.35 12.03 8.75
N LYS A 561 21.24 12.73 9.48
CA LYS A 561 20.96 14.01 10.17
C LYS A 561 20.35 15.13 9.33
N SER A 562 20.36 15.00 8.01
CA SER A 562 19.75 15.97 7.06
C SER A 562 18.48 15.44 6.39
N ILE A 563 18.08 14.21 6.68
CA ILE A 563 16.99 13.52 6.00
C ILE A 563 15.74 13.54 6.88
N SER A 564 14.69 14.14 6.36
CA SER A 564 13.37 14.16 6.97
C SER A 564 12.56 12.92 6.62
N ILE A 565 11.47 12.67 7.34
CA ILE A 565 10.48 11.64 6.97
C ILE A 565 9.91 11.92 5.58
N ASP A 566 9.72 13.20 5.19
CA ASP A 566 9.29 13.56 3.83
C ASP A 566 10.26 13.07 2.75
N ASP A 567 11.57 13.15 3.01
CA ASP A 567 12.57 12.66 2.07
C ASP A 567 12.48 11.13 1.91
N VAL A 568 12.19 10.41 3.00
CA VAL A 568 11.96 8.94 2.98
C VAL A 568 10.69 8.61 2.21
N VAL A 569 9.59 9.32 2.44
CA VAL A 569 8.32 9.13 1.70
C VAL A 569 8.52 9.40 0.20
N ASN A 570 9.25 10.45 -0.16
CA ASN A 570 9.58 10.74 -1.56
C ASN A 570 10.45 9.65 -2.20
N GLU A 571 11.40 9.09 -1.43
CA GLU A 571 12.16 7.92 -1.88
C GLU A 571 11.26 6.70 -2.11
N PHE A 572 10.38 6.40 -1.15
CA PHE A 572 9.44 5.28 -1.25
C PHE A 572 8.50 5.44 -2.44
N ASN A 573 7.96 6.64 -2.67
CA ASN A 573 7.17 6.91 -3.86
C ASN A 573 7.94 6.64 -5.16
N THR A 574 9.23 6.99 -5.19
CA THR A 574 10.09 6.71 -6.35
C THR A 574 10.32 5.21 -6.53
N LEU A 575 10.54 4.47 -5.43
CA LEU A 575 10.76 3.01 -5.48
C LEU A 575 9.50 2.27 -5.91
N VAL A 576 8.35 2.61 -5.33
CA VAL A 576 7.05 2.05 -5.72
C VAL A 576 6.77 2.27 -7.21
N ASN A 577 6.90 3.50 -7.70
CA ASN A 577 6.67 3.81 -9.11
C ASN A 577 7.63 3.12 -10.07
N ARG A 578 8.89 2.95 -9.65
CA ARG A 578 9.92 2.40 -10.53
C ARG A 578 9.90 0.88 -10.61
N TYR A 579 9.69 0.23 -9.49
CA TYR A 579 9.87 -1.23 -9.37
C TYR A 579 8.56 -2.00 -9.21
N ASP A 580 7.44 -1.30 -9.02
CA ASP A 580 6.14 -1.91 -8.73
C ASP A 580 6.19 -2.90 -7.55
N LYS A 581 6.89 -2.49 -6.47
CA LYS A 581 7.05 -3.25 -5.23
C LYS A 581 6.53 -2.46 -4.04
N ASP A 582 6.08 -3.17 -3.01
CA ASP A 582 5.77 -2.56 -1.73
C ASP A 582 7.06 -2.13 -1.02
N VAL A 583 6.94 -1.24 -0.03
CA VAL A 583 8.08 -0.75 0.75
C VAL A 583 7.80 -0.88 2.25
N ILE A 584 8.86 -1.00 3.05
CA ILE A 584 8.78 -1.08 4.51
C ILE A 584 10.02 -0.45 5.14
N ILE A 585 9.86 0.16 6.32
CA ILE A 585 11.00 0.46 7.18
C ILE A 585 11.31 -0.79 8.01
N MET A 586 12.49 -1.38 7.78
CA MET A 586 12.95 -2.59 8.46
C MET A 586 13.60 -2.29 9.81
N GLU A 587 14.12 -1.08 9.97
CA GLU A 587 14.75 -0.64 11.22
C GLU A 587 14.56 0.86 11.40
N THR A 588 14.09 1.29 12.58
CA THR A 588 14.09 2.67 13.03
C THR A 588 14.32 2.77 14.53
N GLY A 589 14.67 3.95 15.01
CA GLY A 589 14.86 4.20 16.42
C GLY A 589 14.87 5.69 16.73
N TYR A 590 14.49 6.05 17.96
CA TYR A 590 14.46 7.42 18.46
C TYR A 590 14.70 7.45 19.98
N ASN A 591 15.60 8.32 20.43
CA ASN A 591 15.90 8.43 21.86
C ASN A 591 14.72 9.03 22.63
N TRP A 592 14.27 8.34 23.68
CA TRP A 592 13.29 8.86 24.64
C TRP A 592 13.96 9.54 25.85
N ASN A 593 15.27 9.49 25.95
CA ASN A 593 16.07 10.12 27.00
C ASN A 593 17.47 10.45 26.49
N GLU A 594 17.98 11.62 26.82
CA GLU A 594 19.34 12.03 26.49
C GLU A 594 20.40 11.26 27.30
N THR A 595 20.03 10.71 28.46
CA THR A 595 20.94 10.04 29.38
C THR A 595 21.18 8.59 28.96
N LYS A 596 22.42 8.19 29.00
CA LYS A 596 22.87 6.81 28.82
C LYS A 596 23.38 6.32 30.18
N PRO A 597 22.63 5.48 30.91
CA PRO A 597 22.89 5.21 32.34
C PRO A 597 24.17 4.42 32.63
N ASP A 598 24.66 3.67 31.66
CA ASP A 598 25.84 2.81 31.74
C ASP A 598 27.13 3.47 31.25
N GLY A 599 27.05 4.70 30.76
CA GLY A 599 28.19 5.47 30.23
C GLY A 599 28.74 4.96 28.87
N TRP A 600 28.05 4.01 28.21
CA TRP A 600 28.41 3.59 26.89
C TRP A 600 27.93 4.62 25.87
N ASP A 601 28.69 4.80 24.79
CA ASP A 601 28.22 5.55 23.62
C ASP A 601 27.10 4.73 22.96
N GLY A 602 25.84 5.14 23.16
CA GLY A 602 24.69 4.42 22.58
C GLY A 602 24.79 4.35 21.05
N GLN A 603 24.08 3.40 20.47
CA GLN A 603 23.97 3.27 19.01
C GLN A 603 23.44 4.56 18.37
N LEU A 604 22.49 5.21 19.04
CA LEU A 604 21.98 6.52 18.66
C LEU A 604 22.50 7.58 19.65
N GLN A 605 23.54 8.31 19.28
CA GLN A 605 24.12 9.35 20.15
C GLN A 605 23.18 10.55 20.34
N ASP A 606 22.34 10.82 19.35
CA ASP A 606 21.27 11.83 19.38
C ASP A 606 20.10 11.38 18.46
N SER A 607 19.00 12.10 18.48
CA SER A 607 17.85 11.85 17.60
C SER A 607 17.91 12.62 16.27
N GLY A 608 19.10 13.06 15.89
CA GLY A 608 19.41 13.64 14.57
C GLY A 608 18.55 14.83 14.18
N TYR A 609 17.96 14.77 13.01
CA TYR A 609 17.12 15.85 12.46
C TYR A 609 15.99 16.28 13.41
N TYR A 610 15.40 15.32 14.14
CA TYR A 610 14.22 15.54 14.96
C TYR A 610 14.52 15.93 16.41
N GLN A 611 15.77 15.84 16.87
CA GLN A 611 16.16 16.20 18.23
C GLN A 611 15.73 17.63 18.63
N ASN A 612 15.95 18.59 17.75
CA ASN A 612 15.59 20.00 18.01
C ASN A 612 14.09 20.30 17.73
N ILE A 613 13.35 19.35 17.17
CA ILE A 613 11.93 19.49 16.86
C ILE A 613 11.08 18.90 17.98
N TYR A 614 11.36 17.65 18.37
CA TYR A 614 10.59 16.92 19.37
C TYR A 614 11.29 16.76 20.71
N GLY A 615 12.64 16.90 20.75
CA GLY A 615 13.45 16.61 21.94
C GLY A 615 13.59 15.12 22.20
N GLU A 616 14.59 14.76 23.00
CA GLU A 616 14.85 13.38 23.44
C GLU A 616 14.09 13.11 24.75
N THR A 617 12.80 12.93 24.64
CA THR A 617 11.86 12.67 25.74
C THR A 617 10.87 11.59 25.31
N GLN A 618 10.16 10.97 26.25
CA GLN A 618 9.12 9.99 25.93
C GLN A 618 8.02 10.58 25.02
N SER A 619 7.63 11.83 25.24
CA SER A 619 6.69 12.54 24.38
C SER A 619 7.31 12.88 23.01
N GLY A 620 8.61 13.13 22.95
CA GLY A 620 9.35 13.36 21.71
C GLY A 620 9.41 12.10 20.85
N GLN A 621 9.74 10.95 21.44
CA GLN A 621 9.69 9.66 20.76
C GLN A 621 8.29 9.37 20.22
N ARG A 622 7.26 9.60 21.03
CA ARG A 622 5.86 9.45 20.61
C ARG A 622 5.53 10.36 19.43
N ALA A 623 5.93 11.62 19.47
CA ALA A 623 5.66 12.57 18.40
C ALA A 623 6.35 12.17 17.09
N PHE A 624 7.63 11.76 17.16
CA PHE A 624 8.37 11.24 16.00
C PHE A 624 7.69 10.04 15.37
N LEU A 625 7.36 9.01 16.16
CA LEU A 625 6.71 7.80 15.64
C LEU A 625 5.32 8.08 15.09
N THR A 626 4.57 9.00 15.73
CA THR A 626 3.26 9.41 15.22
C THR A 626 3.37 10.09 13.86
N GLU A 627 4.35 11.00 13.68
CA GLU A 627 4.63 11.62 12.39
C GLU A 627 5.08 10.61 11.36
N LEU A 628 6.01 9.74 11.71
CA LEU A 628 6.53 8.70 10.83
C LEU A 628 5.38 7.87 10.25
N TYR A 629 4.51 7.34 11.11
CA TYR A 629 3.42 6.47 10.66
C TYR A 629 2.36 7.21 9.84
N ALA A 630 2.04 8.45 10.21
CA ALA A 630 1.12 9.28 9.43
C ALA A 630 1.62 9.50 8.00
N LYS A 631 2.90 9.79 7.85
CA LYS A 631 3.53 10.08 6.56
C LYS A 631 3.78 8.83 5.72
N LEU A 632 4.21 7.74 6.33
CA LEU A 632 4.41 6.47 5.63
C LEU A 632 3.11 5.94 4.99
N LYS A 633 1.96 6.18 5.63
CA LYS A 633 0.65 5.81 5.06
C LYS A 633 0.27 6.59 3.81
N GLN A 634 0.94 7.69 3.53
CA GLN A 634 0.72 8.53 2.34
C GLN A 634 1.58 8.10 1.15
N VAL A 635 2.43 7.08 1.30
CA VAL A 635 3.14 6.48 0.17
C VAL A 635 2.13 6.01 -0.86
N LEU A 636 2.41 6.29 -2.14
CA LEU A 636 1.55 6.01 -3.29
C LEU A 636 0.86 4.64 -3.20
N GLY A 637 -0.46 4.63 -3.37
CA GLY A 637 -1.26 3.42 -3.30
C GLY A 637 -1.35 2.77 -1.92
N GLY A 638 -0.90 3.46 -0.84
CA GLY A 638 -0.81 2.88 0.50
C GLY A 638 0.18 1.72 0.59
N ARG A 639 1.18 1.70 -0.29
CA ARG A 639 2.11 0.59 -0.49
C ARG A 639 3.28 0.56 0.50
N CYS A 640 3.35 1.49 1.46
CA CYS A 640 4.21 1.30 2.63
C CYS A 640 3.49 0.42 3.65
N ILE A 641 3.98 -0.80 3.83
CA ILE A 641 3.32 -1.80 4.66
C ILE A 641 3.56 -1.60 6.16
N GLY A 642 4.57 -0.82 6.56
CA GLY A 642 4.80 -0.57 7.98
C GLY A 642 6.21 -0.17 8.38
N ASP A 643 6.46 -0.36 9.67
CA ASP A 643 7.72 -0.05 10.35
C ASP A 643 8.05 -1.13 11.40
N LEU A 644 9.33 -1.42 11.54
CA LEU A 644 9.89 -2.31 12.55
C LEU A 644 10.88 -1.54 13.43
N TYR A 645 10.51 -1.30 14.67
CA TYR A 645 11.34 -0.59 15.64
C TYR A 645 12.52 -1.46 16.09
N TRP A 646 13.73 -0.90 16.14
CA TRP A 646 14.95 -1.62 16.45
C TRP A 646 15.13 -1.87 17.94
N ASP A 647 15.44 -3.10 18.32
CA ASP A 647 15.75 -3.56 19.69
C ASP A 647 14.83 -2.96 20.79
N PRO A 648 13.49 -2.96 20.62
CA PRO A 648 12.55 -2.30 21.54
C PRO A 648 12.59 -2.87 22.96
N VAL A 649 13.07 -4.12 23.11
CA VAL A 649 13.05 -4.90 24.37
C VAL A 649 14.39 -4.95 25.08
N MET A 650 15.43 -4.31 24.56
CA MET A 650 16.76 -4.28 25.16
C MET A 650 16.83 -3.31 26.36
N VAL A 651 16.07 -3.62 27.42
CA VAL A 651 15.98 -2.78 28.62
C VAL A 651 17.29 -2.68 29.37
N TYR A 652 17.44 -1.61 30.16
CA TYR A 652 18.58 -1.43 31.07
C TYR A 652 18.54 -2.44 32.21
N ASP A 653 19.66 -3.00 32.56
CA ASP A 653 19.78 -4.05 33.59
C ASP A 653 20.12 -3.54 34.99
N GLY A 654 19.94 -2.25 35.24
CA GLY A 654 20.28 -1.60 36.52
C GLY A 654 21.77 -1.50 36.80
N GLY A 655 22.62 -1.56 35.76
CA GLY A 655 24.09 -1.48 35.91
C GLY A 655 24.76 -2.78 36.31
N THR A 656 24.08 -3.92 36.17
CA THR A 656 24.68 -5.25 36.48
C THR A 656 25.65 -5.73 35.41
N GLY A 657 25.62 -5.13 34.20
CA GLY A 657 26.44 -5.49 33.07
C GLY A 657 26.12 -6.86 32.47
N LYS A 658 24.88 -7.34 32.67
CA LYS A 658 24.45 -8.67 32.15
C LYS A 658 23.75 -8.59 30.83
N ILE A 659 22.97 -7.51 30.58
CA ILE A 659 22.25 -7.28 29.36
C ILE A 659 23.09 -6.39 28.45
N GLY A 660 23.62 -6.94 27.39
CA GLY A 660 24.42 -6.23 26.40
C GLY A 660 24.18 -6.72 24.99
N TRP A 661 24.75 -6.04 24.01
CA TRP A 661 24.50 -6.37 22.61
C TRP A 661 25.26 -7.61 22.15
N ALA A 662 26.39 -7.94 22.80
CA ALA A 662 27.22 -9.10 22.50
C ALA A 662 28.18 -9.41 23.67
N ILE A 663 28.99 -10.46 23.52
CA ILE A 663 30.06 -10.84 24.42
C ILE A 663 31.41 -10.76 23.69
N ASP A 664 32.43 -10.17 24.33
CA ASP A 664 33.77 -10.08 23.77
C ASP A 664 34.46 -11.46 23.75
N GLU A 665 34.98 -11.86 22.63
CA GLU A 665 35.63 -13.19 22.43
C GLU A 665 36.86 -13.44 23.31
N ALA A 666 37.64 -12.38 23.55
CA ALA A 666 38.91 -12.51 24.25
C ALA A 666 38.74 -12.51 25.76
N THR A 667 37.76 -11.78 26.28
CA THR A 667 37.60 -11.53 27.71
C THR A 667 36.37 -12.21 28.32
N ASP A 668 35.46 -12.75 27.53
CA ASP A 668 34.13 -13.24 27.97
C ASP A 668 33.33 -12.20 28.77
N THR A 669 33.53 -10.92 28.46
CA THR A 669 32.77 -9.83 29.07
C THR A 669 31.63 -9.36 28.20
N THR A 670 30.46 -9.21 28.77
CA THR A 670 29.30 -8.63 28.12
C THR A 670 29.64 -7.20 27.70
N GLN A 671 29.38 -6.87 26.47
CA GLN A 671 29.48 -5.52 25.93
C GLN A 671 28.24 -4.71 26.36
N GLY A 672 28.40 -3.43 26.59
CA GLY A 672 27.32 -2.57 27.11
C GLY A 672 26.06 -2.57 26.24
N ASN A 673 24.93 -2.33 26.89
CA ASN A 673 23.68 -2.12 26.15
C ASN A 673 23.77 -0.80 25.38
N VAL A 674 23.64 -0.86 24.08
CA VAL A 674 23.81 0.32 23.18
C VAL A 674 22.52 1.06 22.87
N VAL A 675 21.36 0.56 23.32
CA VAL A 675 20.04 1.13 23.01
C VAL A 675 19.14 1.43 24.22
N PRO A 676 19.62 1.52 25.48
CA PRO A 676 18.73 1.58 26.65
C PRO A 676 17.88 2.86 26.68
N ASN A 677 18.33 3.94 26.05
CA ASN A 677 17.61 5.21 25.94
C ASN A 677 16.78 5.36 24.64
N SER A 678 16.76 4.34 23.79
CA SER A 678 15.96 4.32 22.57
C SER A 678 14.95 3.17 22.51
N THR A 679 14.90 2.31 23.55
CA THR A 679 13.89 1.26 23.69
C THR A 679 12.47 1.82 23.78
N ILE A 680 11.46 0.95 23.81
CA ILE A 680 10.07 1.32 24.10
C ILE A 680 9.68 1.07 25.57
N PHE A 681 10.66 0.72 26.40
CA PHE A 681 10.57 0.63 27.85
C PHE A 681 11.63 1.53 28.47
N ASP A 682 11.33 2.12 29.61
CA ASP A 682 12.27 2.99 30.33
C ASP A 682 13.35 2.20 31.07
N PHE A 683 14.21 2.90 31.83
CA PHE A 683 15.31 2.27 32.57
C PHE A 683 14.86 1.35 33.72
N ASP A 684 13.62 1.45 34.15
CA ASP A 684 12.99 0.56 35.13
C ASP A 684 12.17 -0.56 34.43
N GLY A 685 12.21 -0.65 33.08
CA GLY A 685 11.47 -1.60 32.30
C GLY A 685 9.99 -1.26 32.10
N LYS A 686 9.57 -0.04 32.46
CA LYS A 686 8.19 0.41 32.30
C LYS A 686 7.93 0.95 30.91
N ALA A 687 6.77 0.60 30.31
CA ALA A 687 6.35 1.06 29.00
C ALA A 687 6.38 2.59 28.90
N VAL A 688 7.14 3.12 27.92
CA VAL A 688 7.25 4.57 27.67
C VAL A 688 6.08 5.09 26.87
N ASP A 689 5.85 6.41 26.94
CA ASP A 689 4.77 7.08 26.21
C ASP A 689 4.87 6.90 24.68
N GLY A 690 6.06 6.63 24.15
CA GLY A 690 6.30 6.31 22.73
C GLY A 690 5.46 5.14 22.20
N GLN A 691 5.16 4.13 23.03
CA GLN A 691 4.31 3.02 22.65
C GLN A 691 2.89 3.45 22.23
N LYS A 692 2.39 4.59 22.73
CA LYS A 692 1.07 5.10 22.37
C LYS A 692 0.96 5.51 20.91
N ALA A 693 2.07 5.76 20.21
CA ALA A 693 2.08 5.98 18.78
C ALA A 693 1.61 4.75 17.99
N MET A 694 1.75 3.55 18.56
CA MET A 694 1.31 2.31 17.93
C MET A 694 -0.22 2.20 17.88
N LYS A 695 -0.95 2.87 18.78
CA LYS A 695 -2.43 2.97 18.75
C LYS A 695 -2.96 3.99 17.73
N TYR A 696 -2.09 4.63 16.96
CA TYR A 696 -2.47 5.53 15.87
C TYR A 696 -3.50 4.84 14.94
N ASN A 697 -4.61 5.42 14.67
CA ASN A 697 -5.81 4.98 13.93
C ASN A 697 -6.97 4.49 14.80
N THR A 698 -6.80 4.29 16.10
CA THR A 698 -7.89 3.80 16.95
C THR A 698 -8.63 4.92 17.68
N ASN A 699 -7.96 6.08 17.88
CA ASN A 699 -8.60 7.25 18.48
C ASN A 699 -8.06 8.53 17.85
N ALA A 700 -8.92 9.49 17.54
CA ALA A 700 -8.50 10.84 17.19
C ALA A 700 -7.65 11.39 18.35
N SER A 701 -6.43 11.81 18.06
CA SER A 701 -5.63 12.55 19.05
C SER A 701 -6.36 13.86 19.34
N ASP A 702 -6.40 14.27 20.62
CA ASP A 702 -6.91 15.61 20.98
C ASP A 702 -6.06 16.73 20.38
N LYS A 703 -4.95 16.39 19.78
CA LYS A 703 -3.99 17.29 19.14
C LYS A 703 -3.59 16.80 17.76
N ILE A 704 -3.35 17.77 16.90
CA ILE A 704 -2.71 17.56 15.59
C ILE A 704 -1.35 18.27 15.56
N ASN A 705 -0.43 17.74 14.76
CA ASN A 705 0.82 18.40 14.43
C ASN A 705 0.72 19.04 13.05
N ILE A 706 1.04 20.31 12.97
CA ILE A 706 1.03 21.08 11.72
C ILE A 706 2.47 21.36 11.34
N THR A 707 2.87 20.98 10.13
CA THR A 707 4.22 21.13 9.62
C THR A 707 4.24 22.03 8.38
N GLY A 708 5.36 22.67 8.14
CA GLY A 708 5.53 23.44 6.92
C GLY A 708 6.89 24.13 6.84
N THR A 709 7.05 24.95 5.82
CA THR A 709 8.26 25.75 5.58
C THR A 709 7.87 27.21 5.38
N VAL A 710 8.65 28.12 5.92
CA VAL A 710 8.51 29.56 5.69
C VAL A 710 9.62 30.03 4.78
N SER A 711 9.25 30.70 3.71
CA SER A 711 10.17 31.33 2.76
C SER A 711 9.79 32.79 2.49
N ASN A 712 10.70 33.54 1.97
CA ASN A 712 10.46 34.88 1.44
C ASN A 712 11.22 35.06 0.14
N ASP A 713 11.19 36.28 -0.42
CA ASP A 713 11.92 36.66 -1.63
C ASP A 713 13.43 36.49 -1.58
N LYS A 714 14.02 36.31 -0.40
CA LYS A 714 15.45 36.05 -0.17
C LYS A 714 15.76 34.58 0.12
N GLY A 715 14.75 33.72 0.11
CA GLY A 715 14.85 32.29 0.39
C GLY A 715 14.19 31.87 1.72
N ILE A 716 14.74 30.82 2.32
CA ILE A 716 14.20 30.24 3.55
C ILE A 716 14.32 31.18 4.75
N VAL A 717 13.23 31.38 5.48
CA VAL A 717 13.16 32.22 6.68
C VAL A 717 13.43 31.38 7.92
N LYS A 718 14.54 31.65 8.58
CA LYS A 718 15.03 30.92 9.77
C LYS A 718 14.70 31.67 11.05
N ASN A 719 14.50 30.94 12.14
CA ASN A 719 14.31 31.49 13.49
C ASN A 719 13.20 32.57 13.54
N THR A 720 12.14 32.36 12.77
CA THR A 720 10.99 33.28 12.70
C THR A 720 9.84 32.71 13.47
N GLU A 721 9.23 33.53 14.33
CA GLU A 721 8.05 33.16 15.09
C GLU A 721 6.82 33.12 14.17
N ILE A 722 6.10 32.02 14.25
CA ILE A 722 4.82 31.77 13.58
C ILE A 722 3.76 31.61 14.65
N THR A 723 2.63 32.22 14.44
CA THR A 723 1.46 32.11 15.34
C THR A 723 0.35 31.36 14.63
N PHE A 724 -0.11 30.30 15.25
CA PHE A 724 -1.32 29.56 14.87
C PHE A 724 -2.47 29.96 15.77
N THR A 725 -3.61 30.31 15.19
CA THR A 725 -4.84 30.55 15.95
C THR A 725 -5.80 29.39 15.70
N VAL A 726 -6.01 28.57 16.72
CA VAL A 726 -6.81 27.34 16.65
C VAL A 726 -7.88 27.41 17.74
N ASN A 727 -9.14 27.23 17.39
CA ASN A 727 -10.27 27.32 18.31
C ASN A 727 -10.29 28.64 19.14
N GLY A 728 -9.72 29.72 18.58
CA GLY A 728 -9.62 31.03 19.24
C GLY A 728 -8.40 31.23 20.12
N GLU A 729 -7.57 30.21 20.33
CA GLU A 729 -6.32 30.28 21.12
C GLU A 729 -5.11 30.38 20.21
N LYS A 730 -4.04 31.03 20.68
CA LYS A 730 -2.79 31.24 19.94
C LYS A 730 -1.69 30.29 20.40
N TYR A 731 -1.03 29.68 19.41
CA TYR A 731 0.11 28.79 19.58
C TYR A 731 1.29 29.33 18.77
N ASN A 732 2.42 29.56 19.43
CA ASN A 732 3.60 30.11 18.79
C ASN A 732 4.66 29.02 18.63
N VAL A 733 5.34 29.03 17.49
CA VAL A 733 6.48 28.17 17.16
C VAL A 733 7.48 28.98 16.33
N SER A 734 8.75 28.64 16.41
CA SER A 734 9.79 29.24 15.56
C SER A 734 10.23 28.27 14.47
N THR A 735 10.53 28.79 13.29
CA THR A 735 11.18 28.02 12.25
C THR A 735 12.59 27.63 12.65
N ASP A 736 13.05 26.46 12.24
CA ASP A 736 14.42 25.99 12.39
C ASP A 736 15.39 26.64 11.39
N LYS A 737 16.64 26.16 11.39
CA LYS A 737 17.68 26.61 10.45
C LYS A 737 17.39 26.29 8.97
N PHE A 738 16.40 25.47 8.69
CA PHE A 738 15.94 25.12 7.34
C PHE A 738 14.63 25.80 6.98
N GLY A 739 14.15 26.73 7.83
CA GLY A 739 12.87 27.40 7.66
C GLY A 739 11.67 26.49 7.92
N LYS A 740 11.86 25.27 8.44
CA LYS A 740 10.79 24.34 8.77
C LYS A 740 10.25 24.61 10.16
N TYR A 741 8.98 24.34 10.35
CA TYR A 741 8.33 24.38 11.65
C TYR A 741 7.43 23.17 11.85
N ILE A 742 7.18 22.86 13.10
CA ILE A 742 6.13 21.96 13.57
C ILE A 742 5.50 22.53 14.82
N VAL A 743 4.19 22.50 14.89
CA VAL A 743 3.42 22.92 16.06
C VAL A 743 2.37 21.89 16.39
N SER A 744 2.24 21.56 17.68
CA SER A 744 1.19 20.67 18.19
C SER A 744 0.06 21.54 18.76
N VAL A 745 -1.13 21.45 18.17
CA VAL A 745 -2.30 22.25 18.53
C VAL A 745 -3.50 21.34 18.78
N PRO A 746 -4.50 21.79 19.56
CA PRO A 746 -5.76 21.05 19.70
C PRO A 746 -6.41 20.82 18.33
N TYR A 747 -7.16 19.72 18.21
CA TYR A 747 -7.87 19.44 16.96
C TYR A 747 -8.84 20.58 16.62
N PRO A 748 -8.77 21.18 15.43
CA PRO A 748 -9.63 22.29 15.05
C PRO A 748 -11.10 21.84 14.91
N LYS A 749 -12.00 22.44 15.65
CA LYS A 749 -13.42 22.05 15.69
C LYS A 749 -14.16 22.16 14.35
N GLU A 750 -13.69 23.05 13.48
CA GLU A 750 -14.31 23.31 12.16
C GLU A 750 -13.36 22.92 11.01
N ASN A 751 -12.32 22.13 11.28
CA ASN A 751 -11.22 21.87 10.34
C ASN A 751 -10.54 23.17 9.84
N LYS A 752 -10.54 24.22 10.68
CA LYS A 752 -9.99 25.53 10.34
C LYS A 752 -9.02 26.04 11.40
N PHE A 753 -7.93 26.63 10.94
CA PHE A 753 -7.01 27.38 11.78
C PHE A 753 -6.34 28.49 10.97
N ASN A 754 -5.91 29.52 11.65
CA ASN A 754 -5.23 30.65 11.00
C ASN A 754 -3.75 30.61 11.31
N ILE A 755 -2.91 30.96 10.32
CA ILE A 755 -1.46 31.03 10.44
C ILE A 755 -1.02 32.46 10.15
N SER A 756 -0.21 33.04 11.03
CA SER A 756 0.44 34.31 10.81
C SER A 756 1.91 34.26 11.24
N ALA A 757 2.76 34.99 10.58
CA ALA A 757 4.14 35.19 11.00
C ALA A 757 4.40 36.68 11.22
N LYS A 758 5.31 36.99 12.13
CA LYS A 758 5.68 38.37 12.43
C LYS A 758 6.16 39.13 11.19
N GLY A 759 5.51 40.23 10.86
CA GLY A 759 5.79 40.99 9.66
C GLY A 759 5.16 40.50 8.36
N CYS A 760 4.26 39.51 8.44
CA CYS A 760 3.56 38.95 7.28
C CYS A 760 2.08 39.13 7.42
N THR A 761 1.38 39.31 6.31
CA THR A 761 -0.07 39.19 6.26
C THR A 761 -0.46 37.74 6.48
N GLU A 762 -1.56 37.53 7.22
CA GLU A 762 -2.15 36.22 7.36
C GLU A 762 -2.54 35.68 5.98
N LYS A 763 -1.96 34.57 5.57
CA LYS A 763 -2.12 34.08 4.21
C LYS A 763 -2.84 32.73 4.07
N TYR A 764 -3.07 32.03 5.19
CA TYR A 764 -3.60 30.70 5.10
C TYR A 764 -4.62 30.39 6.16
N THR A 765 -5.81 30.08 5.71
CA THR A 765 -6.87 29.46 6.52
C THR A 765 -7.30 28.22 5.77
N PRO A 766 -6.70 27.07 6.03
CA PRO A 766 -7.07 25.85 5.33
C PRO A 766 -8.50 25.44 5.69
N ASP A 767 -9.27 25.18 4.67
CA ASP A 767 -10.61 24.56 4.75
C ASP A 767 -10.53 23.09 4.35
N ALA A 768 -9.29 22.55 4.33
CA ALA A 768 -9.01 21.21 3.89
C ALA A 768 -9.17 20.20 5.03
N PRO A 769 -9.60 18.99 4.74
CA PRO A 769 -9.54 17.90 5.71
C PRO A 769 -8.09 17.61 6.10
N TYR A 770 -7.86 17.23 7.37
CA TYR A 770 -6.54 16.95 7.90
C TYR A 770 -6.19 15.48 7.80
N TYR A 771 -4.89 15.19 7.62
CA TYR A 771 -4.36 13.84 7.61
C TYR A 771 -4.20 13.34 9.05
N GLY A 772 -5.26 12.82 9.66
CA GLY A 772 -5.17 12.27 11.00
C GLY A 772 -4.61 13.26 12.01
N VAL A 773 -3.43 12.96 12.55
CA VAL A 773 -2.73 13.81 13.52
C VAL A 773 -1.77 14.82 12.89
N PHE A 774 -1.66 14.84 11.56
CA PHE A 774 -0.78 15.74 10.84
C PHE A 774 -1.49 16.55 9.77
N VAL A 775 -1.11 17.81 9.68
CA VAL A 775 -1.36 18.69 8.54
C VAL A 775 0.01 19.02 7.97
N GLU A 776 0.26 18.60 6.75
CA GLU A 776 1.57 18.66 6.15
C GLU A 776 1.73 19.79 5.16
N ASN A 777 3.00 20.20 5.01
CA ASN A 777 3.43 21.11 3.96
C ASN A 777 2.60 22.40 3.87
N ILE A 778 2.14 22.93 5.01
CA ILE A 778 1.58 24.27 5.05
C ILE A 778 2.75 25.25 4.89
N ASN A 779 3.13 25.43 3.64
CA ASN A 779 4.18 26.36 3.28
C ASN A 779 3.57 27.74 3.11
N PHE A 780 4.18 28.73 3.70
CA PHE A 780 3.74 30.09 3.40
C PHE A 780 4.93 31.01 3.18
N GLU A 781 4.73 31.93 2.26
CA GLU A 781 5.70 32.90 1.87
C GLU A 781 5.45 34.23 2.57
N THR A 782 6.53 34.84 3.05
CA THR A 782 6.48 36.12 3.73
C THR A 782 7.07 37.19 2.78
N TYR A 783 6.38 38.31 2.63
CA TYR A 783 6.88 39.44 1.84
C TYR A 783 7.04 40.68 2.72
N ALA A 784 8.18 41.33 2.64
CA ALA A 784 8.53 42.47 3.49
C ALA A 784 7.61 43.68 3.26
N ASP A 785 6.97 43.77 2.11
CA ASP A 785 6.11 44.86 1.68
C ASP A 785 4.65 44.47 1.34
N GLY A 786 4.29 43.22 1.56
CA GLY A 786 2.94 42.70 1.28
C GLY A 786 2.62 42.50 -0.21
N THR A 787 3.65 42.55 -1.09
CA THR A 787 3.48 42.26 -2.52
C THR A 787 3.83 40.79 -2.81
N GLU A 788 3.03 40.15 -3.68
CA GLU A 788 3.39 38.81 -4.19
C GLU A 788 4.58 38.90 -5.15
N PRO A 789 5.57 37.99 -5.10
CA PRO A 789 6.63 38.00 -6.05
C PRO A 789 6.15 37.63 -7.44
N ASP A 790 6.70 38.27 -8.42
CA ASP A 790 6.79 37.71 -9.76
C ASP A 790 7.48 36.36 -9.67
N SER A 791 6.87 35.30 -10.22
CA SER A 791 7.33 33.91 -10.03
C SER A 791 8.81 33.77 -10.42
N LYS A 792 9.67 33.62 -9.40
CA LYS A 792 11.13 33.56 -9.59
C LYS A 792 11.61 32.27 -10.21
N ASN A 793 10.76 31.25 -10.15
CA ASN A 793 11.00 29.94 -10.73
C ASN A 793 10.01 29.74 -11.85
N HIS A 794 10.46 29.88 -13.09
CA HIS A 794 9.56 29.65 -14.24
C HIS A 794 10.37 29.25 -15.48
N ILE A 795 9.68 28.57 -16.38
CA ILE A 795 10.13 28.29 -17.72
C ILE A 795 9.39 29.25 -18.65
N SER A 796 10.12 30.21 -19.21
CA SER A 796 9.54 31.29 -20.00
C SER A 796 9.37 30.95 -21.47
N LYS A 797 10.12 29.94 -21.96
CA LYS A 797 10.10 29.58 -23.37
C LYS A 797 10.56 28.12 -23.55
N VAL A 798 9.84 27.37 -24.37
CA VAL A 798 10.29 26.12 -24.99
C VAL A 798 10.15 26.27 -26.49
N ASP A 799 11.22 26.16 -27.22
CA ASP A 799 11.23 26.24 -28.67
C ASP A 799 12.03 25.08 -29.27
N GLY A 800 11.72 24.72 -30.52
CA GLY A 800 12.43 23.65 -31.20
C GLY A 800 12.22 23.64 -32.71
N THR A 801 13.20 23.12 -33.42
CA THR A 801 13.16 22.92 -34.88
C THR A 801 13.78 21.58 -35.23
N ILE A 802 13.32 20.98 -36.32
CA ILE A 802 13.89 19.76 -36.88
C ILE A 802 14.53 20.06 -38.22
N GLU A 803 15.84 19.81 -38.33
CA GLU A 803 16.61 19.94 -39.55
C GLU A 803 17.57 18.77 -39.71
N ASN A 804 17.57 18.11 -40.85
CA ASN A 804 18.48 17.01 -41.21
C ASN A 804 18.52 15.87 -40.14
N SER A 805 17.37 15.45 -39.65
CA SER A 805 17.21 14.44 -38.58
C SER A 805 17.83 14.85 -37.22
N MET A 806 18.02 16.15 -37.01
CA MET A 806 18.42 16.71 -35.75
C MET A 806 17.28 17.57 -35.19
N LEU A 807 16.82 17.25 -34.00
CA LEU A 807 15.95 18.11 -33.21
C LEU A 807 16.83 19.08 -32.44
N LYS A 808 16.71 20.36 -32.73
CA LYS A 808 17.35 21.43 -31.97
C LYS A 808 16.30 22.03 -31.06
N TYR A 809 16.62 22.23 -29.79
CA TYR A 809 15.73 22.95 -28.89
C TYR A 809 16.45 24.04 -28.11
N ASP A 810 15.67 25.02 -27.66
CA ASP A 810 16.08 26.15 -26.85
C ASP A 810 15.01 26.38 -25.77
N VAL A 811 15.43 26.32 -24.51
CA VAL A 811 14.57 26.54 -23.35
C VAL A 811 15.12 27.70 -22.54
N GLU A 812 14.29 28.69 -22.29
CA GLU A 812 14.60 29.78 -21.38
C GLU A 812 13.88 29.57 -20.07
N TYR A 813 14.65 29.56 -18.97
CA TYR A 813 14.11 29.42 -17.63
C TYR A 813 14.86 30.33 -16.65
N ARG A 814 14.21 30.61 -15.53
CA ARG A 814 14.78 31.35 -14.40
C ARG A 814 14.53 30.58 -13.11
N THR A 815 15.51 30.55 -12.23
CA THR A 815 15.38 30.01 -10.88
C THR A 815 16.33 30.73 -9.93
N ASP A 816 15.89 30.97 -8.72
CA ASP A 816 16.72 31.47 -7.61
C ASP A 816 17.11 30.36 -6.63
N ILE A 817 16.65 29.12 -6.87
CA ILE A 817 16.95 27.99 -6.03
C ILE A 817 18.35 27.45 -6.36
N ALA A 818 19.25 27.52 -5.40
CA ALA A 818 20.54 26.88 -5.49
C ALA A 818 20.39 25.36 -5.64
N ASN A 819 21.07 24.79 -6.63
CA ASN A 819 20.99 23.37 -6.99
C ASN A 819 19.63 22.91 -7.55
N ALA A 820 18.83 23.81 -8.13
CA ALA A 820 17.69 23.40 -8.93
C ALA A 820 18.15 22.44 -10.05
N LYS A 821 17.32 21.45 -10.35
CA LYS A 821 17.54 20.47 -11.41
C LYS A 821 16.67 20.85 -12.59
N PHE A 822 17.29 21.05 -13.72
CA PHE A 822 16.62 21.33 -14.97
C PHE A 822 16.71 20.11 -15.88
N TYR A 823 15.59 19.70 -16.47
CA TYR A 823 15.56 18.59 -17.43
C TYR A 823 14.70 18.94 -18.64
N VAL A 824 15.13 18.47 -19.77
CA VAL A 824 14.35 18.41 -21.00
C VAL A 824 14.18 16.96 -21.39
N VAL A 825 12.93 16.52 -21.57
CA VAL A 825 12.60 15.19 -22.06
C VAL A 825 11.94 15.34 -23.42
N VAL A 826 12.43 14.57 -24.39
CA VAL A 826 11.86 14.55 -25.75
C VAL A 826 11.13 13.25 -25.95
N TYR A 827 9.89 13.34 -26.39
CA TYR A 827 9.02 12.23 -26.72
C TYR A 827 8.76 12.15 -28.23
N ASP A 828 8.59 10.95 -28.76
CA ASP A 828 8.07 10.74 -30.11
C ASP A 828 6.54 10.89 -30.15
N ASP A 829 5.96 10.77 -31.35
CA ASP A 829 4.51 10.84 -31.58
C ASP A 829 3.70 9.65 -30.98
N ARG A 830 4.38 8.66 -30.42
CA ARG A 830 3.81 7.50 -29.71
C ARG A 830 3.98 7.61 -28.20
N GLY A 831 4.57 8.71 -27.73
CA GLY A 831 4.84 8.93 -26.30
C GLY A 831 6.09 8.24 -25.76
N ASN A 832 6.95 7.64 -26.61
CA ASN A 832 8.21 7.04 -26.13
C ASN A 832 9.27 8.11 -25.89
N VAL A 833 10.04 7.96 -24.82
CA VAL A 833 11.16 8.84 -24.53
C VAL A 833 12.28 8.63 -25.56
N VAL A 834 12.62 9.68 -26.29
CA VAL A 834 13.69 9.68 -27.30
C VAL A 834 15.01 10.15 -26.67
N ALA A 835 14.95 11.16 -25.80
CA ALA A 835 16.11 11.70 -25.14
C ALA A 835 15.75 12.41 -23.83
N ILE A 836 16.72 12.45 -22.90
CA ILE A 836 16.69 13.27 -21.70
C ILE A 836 17.98 14.08 -21.66
N SER A 837 17.87 15.38 -21.39
CA SER A 837 19.01 16.29 -21.29
C SER A 837 18.85 17.22 -20.09
N ASP A 838 19.94 17.58 -19.46
CA ASP A 838 20.02 18.58 -18.41
C ASP A 838 20.47 19.97 -18.93
N LYS A 839 20.54 20.10 -20.23
CA LYS A 839 20.94 21.35 -20.91
C LYS A 839 19.70 22.10 -21.37
N ASN A 840 19.74 23.40 -21.28
CA ASN A 840 18.69 24.26 -21.79
C ASN A 840 18.75 24.47 -23.31
N ARG A 841 19.84 24.08 -23.96
CA ARG A 841 20.01 24.03 -25.42
C ARG A 841 20.77 22.80 -25.81
N ASP A 842 20.24 22.00 -26.74
CA ASP A 842 20.93 20.82 -27.26
C ASP A 842 20.47 20.48 -28.70
N ASN A 843 21.20 19.55 -29.33
CA ASN A 843 20.87 18.97 -30.63
C ASN A 843 20.76 17.48 -30.46
N ILE A 844 19.59 16.95 -30.63
CA ILE A 844 19.28 15.53 -30.44
C ILE A 844 19.15 14.86 -31.81
N ASN A 845 19.92 13.80 -32.01
CA ASN A 845 19.79 13.00 -33.21
C ASN A 845 18.53 12.12 -33.09
N ILE A 846 17.52 12.44 -33.86
CA ILE A 846 16.25 11.73 -33.88
C ILE A 846 16.29 10.62 -34.94
N LYS A 847 16.35 9.37 -34.44
CA LYS A 847 16.32 8.16 -35.27
C LYS A 847 14.89 7.65 -35.29
N GLY A 848 14.28 7.56 -36.47
CA GLY A 848 12.95 6.98 -36.62
C GLY A 848 12.07 7.76 -37.59
N GLU A 849 10.85 7.27 -37.82
CA GLU A 849 9.87 7.80 -38.78
C GLU A 849 8.73 8.60 -38.08
N SER A 850 8.95 9.04 -36.83
CA SER A 850 7.92 9.81 -36.11
C SER A 850 7.62 11.14 -36.81
N LYS A 851 6.33 11.46 -36.89
CA LYS A 851 5.83 12.68 -37.57
C LYS A 851 6.05 13.94 -36.73
N SER A 852 6.10 13.80 -35.45
CA SER A 852 6.32 14.90 -34.51
C SER A 852 7.09 14.48 -33.28
N TYR A 853 7.68 15.45 -32.57
CA TYR A 853 8.37 15.25 -31.31
C TYR A 853 7.91 16.30 -30.30
N THR A 854 7.63 15.87 -29.07
CA THR A 854 7.26 16.77 -27.99
C THR A 854 8.44 16.99 -27.05
N ILE A 855 8.85 18.22 -26.88
CA ILE A 855 9.89 18.70 -25.96
C ILE A 855 9.16 19.11 -24.69
N LYS A 856 9.45 18.46 -23.55
CA LYS A 856 8.95 18.87 -22.23
C LYS A 856 10.11 19.36 -21.37
N ALA A 857 10.03 20.59 -20.93
CA ALA A 857 11.01 21.18 -20.02
C ALA A 857 10.45 21.19 -18.60
N MET A 858 11.31 20.85 -17.63
CA MET A 858 10.96 20.70 -16.22
C MET A 858 12.04 21.32 -15.36
N LEU A 859 11.63 22.05 -14.33
CA LEU A 859 12.50 22.67 -13.35
C LEU A 859 12.13 22.17 -11.95
N TRP A 860 13.05 21.47 -11.30
CA TRP A 860 12.82 20.83 -10.03
C TRP A 860 13.84 21.26 -8.97
N ASN A 861 13.47 21.15 -7.71
CA ASN A 861 14.42 21.29 -6.62
C ASN A 861 15.30 20.02 -6.49
N ARG A 862 16.26 20.04 -5.58
CA ARG A 862 17.15 18.89 -5.34
C ARG A 862 16.40 17.59 -4.92
N ASN A 863 15.18 17.72 -4.40
CA ASN A 863 14.34 16.61 -3.92
C ASN A 863 13.33 16.15 -5.00
N LEU A 864 13.56 16.54 -6.26
CA LEU A 864 12.72 16.23 -7.41
C LEU A 864 11.27 16.74 -7.31
N LYS A 865 11.02 17.79 -6.52
CA LYS A 865 9.73 18.50 -6.53
C LYS A 865 9.75 19.59 -7.61
N PRO A 866 8.68 19.74 -8.39
CA PRO A 866 8.56 20.82 -9.36
C PRO A 866 8.70 22.20 -8.69
N LEU A 867 9.43 23.11 -9.33
CA LEU A 867 9.58 24.51 -8.90
C LEU A 867 8.65 25.45 -9.68
N CYS A 868 8.15 24.99 -10.82
CA CYS A 868 7.18 25.71 -11.64
C CYS A 868 6.44 24.72 -12.54
N ASN A 869 5.43 25.20 -13.25
CA ASN A 869 4.75 24.42 -14.26
C ASN A 869 5.74 23.94 -15.32
N ARG A 870 5.55 22.71 -15.78
CA ARG A 870 6.24 22.19 -16.95
C ARG A 870 5.76 22.94 -18.20
N GLU A 871 6.68 23.22 -19.09
CA GLU A 871 6.36 23.78 -20.39
C GLU A 871 6.69 22.80 -21.49
N SER A 872 5.90 22.79 -22.55
CA SER A 872 6.10 21.86 -23.65
C SER A 872 5.86 22.49 -25.02
N LYS A 873 6.54 21.93 -26.03
CA LYS A 873 6.41 22.30 -27.42
C LYS A 873 6.44 21.05 -28.29
N THR A 874 5.43 20.86 -29.10
CA THR A 874 5.45 19.86 -30.16
C THR A 874 6.03 20.45 -31.43
N VAL A 875 6.96 19.73 -32.04
CA VAL A 875 7.67 20.12 -33.27
C VAL A 875 7.38 19.06 -34.32
N GLU A 876 6.84 19.46 -35.42
CA GLU A 876 6.56 18.55 -36.55
C GLU A 876 7.81 18.40 -37.43
N ARG A 877 7.94 17.22 -38.02
CA ARG A 877 9.10 16.83 -38.85
C ARG A 877 8.97 17.36 -40.26
#